data_875f298fc5d1c1c3f8a8151c6c17f03b
#
_entry.id   875f298fc5d1c1c3f8a8151c6c17f03b
#
_cell.length_a   1.000
_cell.length_b   1.000
_cell.length_c   1.000
_cell.angle_alpha   90.00
_cell.angle_beta   90.00
_cell.angle_gamma   90.00
#
_symmetry.space_group_name_H-M   'P 1'
#
loop_
_entity.id
_entity.type
_entity.pdbx_description
1 polymer ?
#
loop_
_entity_poly.entity_id
_entity_poly.type
_entity_poly.pdbx_seq_one_letter_code
_entity_poly.pdbx_strand_id
1 'polypeptide(L)'
;MFRRITLLILAVALTAALAPLVTAEQQSVTAARATADKSWQGGRFDEIDTLAQAFPKDETIAVYHALSIAARGDYARAESILKPFVAANPAGDAALETGLLQLGVGRRTEGRQTLTLVLTADVRNPSARDFLRAARASRALHRIDDAQSYFRDAIALAPTDPRINTEWGELFVEKYANAEAAKSFQEALKADADYGPALLGMARALADENPPQAVMFAQSVLKLNPNDFGAHLLLAELAIYQDKKADAKESIERVLQVNPRHLEALSLRAALAYVEGRTDEYKKSVAEALKIHPTYGEIHRIVGMITAHYYRFDEAVEHTRMAIALDRENFRAIADLGKQLMRIGDERNARRNLETAFRIDKWDVMTFNLLELLDHLEPFDTINEGEMVIRLAPDESPVMKEYVPQLAREAMAALTKRWEFTPKGPILIEMFPSHDDFAVRTLGLPGMLGALGACFGRVVTIDSPRARDPGTFNWGETLWHELAHVITLQLSGNRLPRWLSEGTSVYEERRARAEWGRDMDIPFARSLERGQVLKIRDLNSGFSSSTTISYAYYQASLLVEHIVETHGQRQLRALVEAYADGSDTEAAIKKALGINIDELQASFDAALDKRYATLRRALKVPEGLAPGLPLEKIKAIADANPESFAAQMTLGEALAESNPDAAIAAFEKAAQLIPNVPGEDSPHAGIAAVALKKGDKARAARALEELTKVTHTDVESARQLAALVDATKEPARARTVLQRVVSVDPFDAESSAALGRLALKAGDTAEAIRAFRVAVASKPLDKATAHADLAEALLQAGQKDEARKQVMEALMIAPTFTRAQDLLLKISGGSR
;
A
#
# COMPACT_ATOMS: atom_id res chain seq x y z
N MET A 1 -4.87 21.42 88.48
CA MET A 1 -4.21 20.84 87.23
C MET A 1 -5.01 19.70 86.63
N PHE A 2 -5.86 19.03 87.28
CA PHE A 2 -6.63 17.87 86.79
C PHE A 2 -7.90 18.22 85.93
N ARG A 3 -8.43 19.42 86.00
CA ARG A 3 -9.64 19.85 85.17
C ARG A 3 -9.32 20.34 83.79
N ARG A 4 -8.05 20.64 83.47
CA ARG A 4 -7.69 21.03 82.08
C ARG A 4 -7.29 19.82 81.19
N ILE A 5 -6.95 18.69 81.73
CA ILE A 5 -6.57 17.48 80.99
C ILE A 5 -7.80 16.74 80.52
N THR A 6 -8.93 16.77 81.24
CA THR A 6 -10.19 16.12 80.92
C THR A 6 -10.91 16.81 79.74
N LEU A 7 -10.77 18.12 79.59
CA LEU A 7 -11.31 18.87 78.49
C LEU A 7 -10.52 18.72 77.16
N LEU A 8 -9.20 18.44 77.25
CA LEU A 8 -8.38 18.19 76.06
C LEU A 8 -8.61 16.81 75.51
N ILE A 9 -8.90 15.82 76.37
CA ILE A 9 -9.21 14.43 75.91
C ILE A 9 -10.62 14.35 75.27
N LEU A 10 -11.59 15.13 75.74
CA LEU A 10 -12.90 15.23 75.12
C LEU A 10 -12.85 15.97 73.76
N ALA A 11 -12.02 16.99 73.63
CA ALA A 11 -11.87 17.72 72.34
C ALA A 11 -11.14 16.86 71.26
N VAL A 12 -10.15 16.03 71.66
CA VAL A 12 -9.46 15.13 70.74
C VAL A 12 -10.34 13.91 70.36
N ALA A 13 -11.21 13.46 71.25
CA ALA A 13 -12.19 12.41 70.94
C ALA A 13 -13.33 12.93 70.01
N LEU A 14 -13.67 14.23 70.06
CA LEU A 14 -14.67 14.81 69.14
C LEU A 14 -14.12 15.17 67.75
N THR A 15 -12.82 15.47 67.64
CA THR A 15 -12.18 15.70 66.33
C THR A 15 -11.78 14.40 65.60
N ALA A 16 -11.61 13.27 66.29
CA ALA A 16 -11.43 11.97 65.69
C ALA A 16 -12.73 11.31 65.18
N ALA A 17 -13.87 11.84 65.54
CA ALA A 17 -15.19 11.34 65.09
C ALA A 17 -15.75 12.09 63.85
N LEU A 18 -15.00 13.00 63.25
CA LEU A 18 -15.34 13.71 61.98
C LEU A 18 -14.45 13.33 60.78
N ALA A 19 -13.80 12.17 60.80
CA ALA A 19 -13.53 11.51 59.51
C ALA A 19 -14.88 11.17 58.87
N PRO A 20 -15.12 11.49 57.59
CA PRO A 20 -16.39 11.18 56.98
C PRO A 20 -16.58 9.66 57.12
N LEU A 21 -17.57 9.26 57.93
CA LEU A 21 -18.10 7.90 57.93
C LEU A 21 -18.62 7.69 56.50
N VAL A 22 -17.79 7.16 55.58
CA VAL A 22 -18.23 6.60 54.32
C VAL A 22 -19.16 5.49 54.77
N THR A 23 -20.48 5.69 54.58
CA THR A 23 -21.48 4.71 55.04
C THR A 23 -21.23 3.39 54.33
N ALA A 24 -21.57 2.25 54.95
CA ALA A 24 -21.48 0.93 54.28
C ALA A 24 -22.22 0.92 52.93
N GLU A 25 -23.28 1.72 52.84
CA GLU A 25 -24.05 1.95 51.61
C GLU A 25 -23.24 2.67 50.52
N GLN A 26 -22.45 3.70 50.85
CA GLN A 26 -21.55 4.41 49.93
C GLN A 26 -20.38 3.52 49.45
N GLN A 27 -19.83 2.69 50.34
CA GLN A 27 -18.84 1.68 49.93
C GLN A 27 -19.45 0.61 49.00
N SER A 28 -20.70 0.19 49.24
CA SER A 28 -21.39 -0.78 48.39
C SER A 28 -21.70 -0.20 46.99
N VAL A 29 -22.09 1.08 46.86
CA VAL A 29 -22.34 1.77 45.60
C VAL A 29 -21.05 1.95 44.80
N THR A 30 -19.97 2.35 45.41
CA THR A 30 -18.67 2.51 44.72
C THR A 30 -18.17 1.16 44.16
N ALA A 31 -18.28 0.09 44.95
CA ALA A 31 -17.95 -1.27 44.51
C ALA A 31 -18.88 -1.72 43.36
N ALA A 32 -20.17 -1.40 43.42
CA ALA A 32 -21.15 -1.75 42.38
C ALA A 32 -20.88 -1.04 41.05
N ARG A 33 -20.48 0.24 41.10
CA ARG A 33 -20.06 0.99 39.90
C ARG A 33 -18.82 0.40 39.26
N ALA A 34 -17.81 0.02 40.04
CA ALA A 34 -16.59 -0.63 39.53
C ALA A 34 -16.90 -2.02 38.94
N THR A 35 -17.84 -2.74 39.53
CA THR A 35 -18.31 -4.03 39.00
C THR A 35 -19.07 -3.83 37.67
N ALA A 36 -19.92 -2.81 37.58
CA ALA A 36 -20.64 -2.50 36.34
C ALA A 36 -19.70 -2.15 35.18
N ASP A 37 -18.64 -1.38 35.46
CA ASP A 37 -17.58 -1.07 34.48
C ASP A 37 -16.87 -2.34 34.00
N LYS A 38 -16.41 -3.21 34.93
CA LYS A 38 -15.78 -4.48 34.58
C LYS A 38 -16.70 -5.43 33.82
N SER A 39 -17.97 -5.46 34.18
CA SER A 39 -18.98 -6.30 33.52
C SER A 39 -19.28 -5.81 32.10
N TRP A 40 -19.28 -4.48 31.91
CA TRP A 40 -19.39 -3.88 30.58
C TRP A 40 -18.20 -4.24 29.71
N GLN A 41 -16.97 -4.05 30.17
CA GLN A 41 -15.75 -4.41 29.46
C GLN A 41 -15.69 -5.92 29.13
N GLY A 42 -16.22 -6.79 30.00
CA GLY A 42 -16.28 -8.24 29.79
C GLY A 42 -17.51 -8.75 29.06
N GLY A 43 -18.40 -7.85 28.58
CA GLY A 43 -19.64 -8.24 27.89
C GLY A 43 -20.67 -9.01 28.76
N ARG A 44 -20.56 -8.90 30.09
CA ARG A 44 -21.43 -9.63 31.05
C ARG A 44 -22.70 -8.82 31.36
N PHE A 45 -23.58 -8.73 30.35
CA PHE A 45 -24.78 -7.87 30.42
C PHE A 45 -25.76 -8.29 31.53
N ASP A 46 -25.91 -9.57 31.84
CA ASP A 46 -26.82 -10.05 32.90
C ASP A 46 -26.37 -9.59 34.30
N GLU A 47 -25.07 -9.47 34.55
CA GLU A 47 -24.52 -8.89 35.79
C GLU A 47 -24.90 -7.39 35.91
N ILE A 48 -24.85 -6.64 34.78
CA ILE A 48 -25.28 -5.25 34.73
C ILE A 48 -26.78 -5.11 35.00
N ASP A 49 -27.60 -5.96 34.40
CA ASP A 49 -29.06 -6.00 34.66
C ASP A 49 -29.36 -6.23 36.14
N THR A 50 -28.60 -7.12 36.81
CA THR A 50 -28.73 -7.40 38.25
C THR A 50 -28.34 -6.19 39.10
N LEU A 51 -27.23 -5.53 38.76
CA LEU A 51 -26.75 -4.29 39.43
C LEU A 51 -27.76 -3.17 39.29
N ALA A 52 -28.37 -3.00 38.11
CA ALA A 52 -29.37 -1.97 37.87
C ALA A 52 -30.64 -2.17 38.71
N GLN A 53 -31.05 -3.41 38.96
CA GLN A 53 -32.14 -3.72 39.89
C GLN A 53 -31.77 -3.38 41.34
N ALA A 54 -30.53 -3.65 41.76
CA ALA A 54 -30.07 -3.39 43.12
C ALA A 54 -29.84 -1.86 43.36
N PHE A 55 -29.43 -1.12 42.37
CA PHE A 55 -29.10 0.31 42.48
C PHE A 55 -29.85 1.18 41.44
N PRO A 56 -31.20 1.22 41.46
CA PRO A 56 -32.03 1.83 40.40
C PRO A 56 -31.93 3.37 40.32
N LYS A 57 -31.33 4.02 41.32
CA LYS A 57 -31.15 5.46 41.39
C LYS A 57 -29.73 5.95 41.06
N ASP A 58 -28.82 5.00 40.76
CA ASP A 58 -27.45 5.35 40.47
C ASP A 58 -27.26 5.60 38.98
N GLU A 59 -26.86 6.84 38.64
CA GLU A 59 -26.67 7.26 37.24
C GLU A 59 -25.63 6.44 36.49
N THR A 60 -24.47 6.13 37.15
CA THR A 60 -23.39 5.38 36.50
C THR A 60 -23.84 3.96 36.15
N ILE A 61 -24.54 3.29 37.07
CA ILE A 61 -25.08 1.94 36.81
C ILE A 61 -26.19 1.99 35.76
N ALA A 62 -27.05 3.01 35.80
CA ALA A 62 -28.09 3.22 34.77
C ALA A 62 -27.51 3.44 33.37
N VAL A 63 -26.37 4.16 33.26
CA VAL A 63 -25.66 4.33 31.99
C VAL A 63 -25.17 2.99 31.47
N TYR A 64 -24.49 2.17 32.27
CA TYR A 64 -24.05 0.83 31.82
C TYR A 64 -25.21 -0.08 31.47
N HIS A 65 -26.32 0.00 32.22
CA HIS A 65 -27.53 -0.75 31.91
C HIS A 65 -28.12 -0.32 30.57
N ALA A 66 -28.23 0.98 30.32
CA ALA A 66 -28.72 1.49 29.03
C ALA A 66 -27.80 1.07 27.87
N LEU A 67 -26.47 1.14 28.04
CA LEU A 67 -25.50 0.68 27.07
C LEU A 67 -25.65 -0.83 26.79
N SER A 68 -25.84 -1.66 27.83
CA SER A 68 -26.05 -3.11 27.66
C SER A 68 -27.37 -3.43 26.92
N ILE A 69 -28.43 -2.65 27.14
CA ILE A 69 -29.70 -2.78 26.44
C ILE A 69 -29.58 -2.32 24.97
N ALA A 70 -28.89 -1.23 24.73
CA ALA A 70 -28.58 -0.75 23.38
C ALA A 70 -27.71 -1.75 22.60
N ALA A 71 -26.71 -2.37 23.27
CA ALA A 71 -25.87 -3.42 22.70
C ALA A 71 -26.70 -4.66 22.27
N ARG A 72 -27.82 -4.91 22.90
CA ARG A 72 -28.79 -5.96 22.50
C ARG A 72 -29.84 -5.47 21.45
N GLY A 73 -29.71 -4.24 20.95
CA GLY A 73 -30.54 -3.67 19.89
C GLY A 73 -31.84 -3.00 20.32
N ASP A 74 -32.11 -2.85 21.63
CA ASP A 74 -33.31 -2.15 22.14
C ASP A 74 -32.99 -0.70 22.50
N TYR A 75 -32.80 0.10 21.47
CA TYR A 75 -32.43 1.51 21.58
C TYR A 75 -33.48 2.36 22.31
N ALA A 76 -34.75 2.05 22.10
CA ALA A 76 -35.85 2.77 22.73
C ALA A 76 -35.90 2.55 24.25
N ARG A 77 -35.70 1.31 24.69
CA ARG A 77 -35.62 0.98 26.11
C ARG A 77 -34.36 1.58 26.76
N ALA A 78 -33.23 1.53 26.09
CA ALA A 78 -32.00 2.17 26.57
C ALA A 78 -32.22 3.67 26.86
N GLU A 79 -32.81 4.39 25.93
CA GLU A 79 -33.13 5.80 26.12
C GLU A 79 -34.15 6.02 27.28
N SER A 80 -35.15 5.15 27.41
CA SER A 80 -36.12 5.25 28.49
C SER A 80 -35.50 5.09 29.89
N ILE A 81 -34.45 4.28 30.01
CA ILE A 81 -33.67 4.10 31.24
C ILE A 81 -32.91 5.38 31.60
N LEU A 82 -32.33 6.07 30.63
CA LEU A 82 -31.53 7.30 30.83
C LEU A 82 -32.42 8.54 31.13
N LYS A 83 -33.65 8.57 30.64
CA LYS A 83 -34.55 9.73 30.71
C LYS A 83 -34.69 10.37 32.08
N PRO A 84 -34.88 9.65 33.19
CA PRO A 84 -34.98 10.24 34.53
C PRO A 84 -33.71 10.96 34.96
N PHE A 85 -32.53 10.38 34.59
CA PHE A 85 -31.22 10.95 34.93
C PHE A 85 -30.90 12.19 34.11
N VAL A 86 -31.27 12.20 32.82
CA VAL A 86 -31.16 13.38 31.95
C VAL A 86 -32.04 14.56 32.49
N ALA A 87 -33.26 14.25 32.97
CA ALA A 87 -34.12 15.23 33.56
C ALA A 87 -33.53 15.83 34.84
N ALA A 88 -32.81 15.03 35.64
CA ALA A 88 -32.14 15.45 36.88
C ALA A 88 -30.85 16.20 36.62
N ASN A 89 -30.05 15.77 35.63
CA ASN A 89 -28.77 16.36 35.23
C ASN A 89 -28.62 16.37 33.71
N PRO A 90 -29.07 17.45 33.02
CA PRO A 90 -28.97 17.57 31.56
C PRO A 90 -27.55 17.64 31.01
N ALA A 91 -26.53 17.76 31.88
CA ALA A 91 -25.11 17.81 31.54
C ALA A 91 -24.35 16.56 32.01
N GLY A 92 -25.04 15.56 32.54
CA GLY A 92 -24.44 14.33 33.05
C GLY A 92 -24.05 13.31 31.99
N ASP A 93 -23.51 12.18 32.43
CA ASP A 93 -23.14 11.08 31.55
C ASP A 93 -24.36 10.44 30.88
N ALA A 94 -25.50 10.40 31.57
CA ALA A 94 -26.76 9.95 31.00
C ALA A 94 -27.22 10.83 29.82
N ALA A 95 -26.97 12.16 29.89
CA ALA A 95 -27.29 13.08 28.79
C ALA A 95 -26.33 12.87 27.58
N LEU A 96 -25.02 12.67 27.85
CA LEU A 96 -24.06 12.33 26.82
C LEU A 96 -24.49 11.06 26.06
N GLU A 97 -24.74 9.96 26.77
CA GLU A 97 -25.09 8.68 26.15
C GLU A 97 -26.46 8.73 25.44
N THR A 98 -27.42 9.51 25.97
CA THR A 98 -28.69 9.76 25.27
C THR A 98 -28.48 10.47 23.95
N GLY A 99 -27.65 11.54 23.94
CA GLY A 99 -27.36 12.29 22.72
C GLY A 99 -26.65 11.44 21.67
N LEU A 100 -25.68 10.62 22.08
CA LEU A 100 -24.97 9.68 21.21
C LEU A 100 -25.93 8.61 20.63
N LEU A 101 -26.81 8.06 21.46
CA LEU A 101 -27.83 7.12 21.03
C LEU A 101 -28.81 7.72 20.03
N GLN A 102 -29.28 8.96 20.27
CA GLN A 102 -30.16 9.69 19.37
C GLN A 102 -29.54 9.93 18.01
N LEU A 103 -28.24 10.31 17.97
CA LEU A 103 -27.48 10.42 16.72
C LEU A 103 -27.38 9.08 16.01
N GLY A 104 -27.05 8.01 16.75
CA GLY A 104 -26.88 6.66 16.20
C GLY A 104 -28.15 6.06 15.57
N VAL A 105 -29.34 6.49 16.01
CA VAL A 105 -30.62 6.05 15.41
C VAL A 105 -31.22 7.08 14.47
N GLY A 106 -30.47 8.12 14.08
CA GLY A 106 -30.89 9.11 13.07
C GLY A 106 -31.73 10.30 13.59
N ARG A 107 -31.94 10.39 14.90
CA ARG A 107 -32.60 11.56 15.49
C ARG A 107 -31.61 12.71 15.71
N ARG A 108 -31.06 13.19 14.60
CA ARG A 108 -29.95 14.14 14.57
C ARG A 108 -30.23 15.45 15.30
N THR A 109 -31.43 16.05 15.11
CA THR A 109 -31.80 17.31 15.78
C THR A 109 -31.83 17.16 17.28
N GLU A 110 -32.48 16.11 17.78
CA GLU A 110 -32.55 15.81 19.21
C GLU A 110 -31.18 15.51 19.81
N GLY A 111 -30.39 14.64 19.15
CA GLY A 111 -29.07 14.30 19.60
C GLY A 111 -28.14 15.52 19.68
N ARG A 112 -28.17 16.40 18.67
CA ARG A 112 -27.41 17.65 18.67
C ARG A 112 -27.83 18.58 19.81
N GLN A 113 -29.14 18.71 20.05
CA GLN A 113 -29.65 19.51 21.17
C GLN A 113 -29.17 18.96 22.52
N THR A 114 -29.31 17.65 22.73
CA THR A 114 -28.88 17.00 23.97
C THR A 114 -27.38 17.17 24.21
N LEU A 115 -26.53 16.93 23.19
CA LEU A 115 -25.08 17.08 23.32
C LEU A 115 -24.65 18.55 23.48
N THR A 116 -25.39 19.50 22.87
CA THR A 116 -25.10 20.92 23.06
C THR A 116 -25.37 21.35 24.52
N LEU A 117 -26.40 20.82 25.16
CA LEU A 117 -26.65 21.06 26.58
C LEU A 117 -25.51 20.53 27.47
N VAL A 118 -24.94 19.37 27.12
CA VAL A 118 -23.75 18.84 27.81
C VAL A 118 -22.56 19.82 27.74
N LEU A 119 -22.35 20.47 26.59
CA LEU A 119 -21.25 21.42 26.36
C LEU A 119 -21.49 22.81 26.99
N THR A 120 -22.71 23.25 27.10
CA THR A 120 -23.04 24.61 27.55
C THR A 120 -23.31 24.73 29.04
N ALA A 121 -23.24 23.63 29.78
CA ALA A 121 -23.41 23.63 31.22
C ALA A 121 -22.23 24.30 31.93
N ASP A 122 -22.55 25.21 32.84
CA ASP A 122 -21.56 25.88 33.72
C ASP A 122 -21.13 24.92 34.84
N VAL A 123 -20.02 24.20 34.61
CA VAL A 123 -19.44 23.28 35.60
C VAL A 123 -18.33 24.02 36.35
N ARG A 124 -18.59 24.38 37.63
CA ARG A 124 -17.57 25.00 38.47
C ARG A 124 -16.50 23.95 38.86
N ASN A 125 -15.24 24.26 38.60
CA ASN A 125 -14.10 23.37 38.86
C ASN A 125 -14.25 21.98 38.17
N PRO A 126 -14.24 21.92 36.82
CA PRO A 126 -14.48 20.68 36.11
C PRO A 126 -13.39 19.62 36.42
N SER A 127 -13.82 18.39 36.62
CA SER A 127 -12.97 17.22 36.79
C SER A 127 -12.48 16.67 35.44
N ALA A 128 -11.52 15.77 35.46
CA ALA A 128 -11.09 15.04 34.25
C ALA A 128 -12.26 14.32 33.54
N ARG A 129 -13.23 13.81 34.32
CA ARG A 129 -14.45 13.18 33.77
C ARG A 129 -15.38 14.19 33.07
N ASP A 130 -15.47 15.42 33.57
CA ASP A 130 -16.26 16.47 32.94
C ASP A 130 -15.64 16.91 31.61
N PHE A 131 -14.31 17.07 31.57
CA PHE A 131 -13.59 17.33 30.34
C PHE A 131 -13.70 16.17 29.34
N LEU A 132 -13.61 14.92 29.78
CA LEU A 132 -13.79 13.74 28.91
C LEU A 132 -15.21 13.74 28.31
N ARG A 133 -16.24 14.04 29.13
CA ARG A 133 -17.62 14.13 28.65
C ARG A 133 -17.77 15.22 27.59
N ALA A 134 -17.20 16.41 27.83
CA ALA A 134 -17.19 17.51 26.88
C ALA A 134 -16.43 17.15 25.58
N ALA A 135 -15.29 16.47 25.70
CA ALA A 135 -14.51 15.98 24.55
C ALA A 135 -15.32 15.01 23.68
N ARG A 136 -15.99 14.02 24.29
CA ARG A 136 -16.85 13.07 23.59
C ARG A 136 -18.06 13.75 22.92
N ALA A 137 -18.71 14.69 23.60
CA ALA A 137 -19.79 15.46 23.03
C ALA A 137 -19.32 16.32 21.85
N SER A 138 -18.17 17.00 21.97
CA SER A 138 -17.57 17.80 20.90
C SER A 138 -17.19 16.96 19.69
N ARG A 139 -16.57 15.78 19.90
CA ARG A 139 -16.26 14.81 18.85
C ARG A 139 -17.52 14.38 18.09
N ALA A 140 -18.58 14.02 18.79
CA ALA A 140 -19.86 13.63 18.18
C ALA A 140 -20.57 14.76 17.42
N LEU A 141 -20.31 16.01 17.78
CA LEU A 141 -20.80 17.21 17.11
C LEU A 141 -19.85 17.72 16.00
N HIS A 142 -18.77 16.99 15.70
CA HIS A 142 -17.69 17.34 14.77
C HIS A 142 -16.98 18.67 15.09
N ARG A 143 -16.92 19.05 16.39
CA ARG A 143 -16.17 20.18 16.90
C ARG A 143 -14.77 19.72 17.32
N ILE A 144 -13.93 19.42 16.32
CA ILE A 144 -12.66 18.71 16.57
C ILE A 144 -11.67 19.55 17.38
N ASP A 145 -11.58 20.86 17.13
CA ASP A 145 -10.71 21.77 17.91
C ASP A 145 -11.12 21.77 19.39
N ASP A 146 -12.42 21.82 19.68
CA ASP A 146 -12.94 21.78 21.05
C ASP A 146 -12.65 20.41 21.68
N ALA A 147 -12.89 19.31 20.94
CA ALA A 147 -12.60 17.96 21.43
C ALA A 147 -11.12 17.80 21.80
N GLN A 148 -10.20 18.25 20.95
CA GLN A 148 -8.76 18.24 21.21
C GLN A 148 -8.38 19.04 22.45
N SER A 149 -9.01 20.22 22.66
CA SER A 149 -8.76 21.03 23.84
C SER A 149 -9.22 20.31 25.10
N TYR A 150 -10.44 19.77 25.11
CA TYR A 150 -10.99 19.07 26.26
C TYR A 150 -10.23 17.77 26.57
N PHE A 151 -9.74 17.05 25.58
CA PHE A 151 -8.87 15.88 25.83
C PHE A 151 -7.56 16.29 26.50
N ARG A 152 -6.92 17.38 26.08
CA ARG A 152 -5.71 17.91 26.73
C ARG A 152 -5.97 18.27 28.18
N ASP A 153 -7.09 18.95 28.45
CA ASP A 153 -7.45 19.34 29.80
C ASP A 153 -7.76 18.12 30.69
N ALA A 154 -8.43 17.10 30.11
CA ALA A 154 -8.70 15.84 30.81
C ALA A 154 -7.39 15.09 31.17
N ILE A 155 -6.46 14.98 30.23
CA ILE A 155 -5.15 14.34 30.43
C ILE A 155 -4.31 15.12 31.44
N ALA A 156 -4.34 16.46 31.43
CA ALA A 156 -3.61 17.27 32.40
C ALA A 156 -4.03 16.97 33.86
N LEU A 157 -5.31 16.63 34.07
CA LEU A 157 -5.84 16.28 35.41
C LEU A 157 -5.68 14.79 35.75
N ALA A 158 -5.71 13.90 34.75
CA ALA A 158 -5.63 12.45 34.95
C ALA A 158 -4.80 11.77 33.86
N PRO A 159 -3.47 11.94 33.85
CA PRO A 159 -2.60 11.50 32.75
C PRO A 159 -2.53 9.98 32.58
N THR A 160 -2.83 9.21 33.60
CA THR A 160 -2.81 7.76 33.59
C THR A 160 -4.20 7.12 33.49
N ASP A 161 -5.25 7.90 33.27
CA ASP A 161 -6.59 7.34 33.08
C ASP A 161 -6.65 6.62 31.71
N PRO A 162 -6.84 5.29 31.67
CA PRO A 162 -6.83 4.56 30.42
C PRO A 162 -7.99 4.92 29.51
N ARG A 163 -9.13 5.35 30.06
CA ARG A 163 -10.30 5.75 29.29
C ARG A 163 -10.04 7.03 28.51
N ILE A 164 -9.43 8.04 29.14
CA ILE A 164 -9.13 9.32 28.50
C ILE A 164 -8.13 9.14 27.36
N ASN A 165 -7.05 8.40 27.63
CA ASN A 165 -6.04 8.10 26.62
C ASN A 165 -6.63 7.32 25.44
N THR A 166 -7.52 6.35 25.72
CA THR A 166 -8.19 5.57 24.65
C THR A 166 -9.11 6.42 23.80
N GLU A 167 -10.00 7.23 24.41
CA GLU A 167 -10.94 8.07 23.65
C GLU A 167 -10.21 9.13 22.80
N TRP A 168 -9.07 9.63 23.28
CA TRP A 168 -8.23 10.54 22.48
C TRP A 168 -7.53 9.79 21.35
N GLY A 169 -7.01 8.58 21.59
CA GLY A 169 -6.45 7.70 20.58
C GLY A 169 -7.46 7.37 19.46
N GLU A 170 -8.71 7.10 19.80
CA GLU A 170 -9.79 6.87 18.84
C GLU A 170 -10.06 8.12 17.95
N LEU A 171 -9.94 9.33 18.49
CA LEU A 171 -10.01 10.54 17.68
C LEU A 171 -8.86 10.61 16.66
N PHE A 172 -7.64 10.23 17.04
CA PHE A 172 -6.50 10.19 16.12
C PHE A 172 -6.69 9.14 15.02
N VAL A 173 -7.20 7.94 15.35
CA VAL A 173 -7.55 6.93 14.33
C VAL A 173 -8.57 7.48 13.32
N GLU A 174 -9.61 8.18 13.79
CA GLU A 174 -10.60 8.81 12.90
C GLU A 174 -10.01 9.85 11.95
N LYS A 175 -8.83 10.41 12.28
CA LYS A 175 -8.13 11.44 11.50
C LYS A 175 -6.96 10.87 10.71
N TYR A 176 -6.78 9.56 10.67
CA TYR A 176 -5.65 8.86 10.05
C TYR A 176 -4.28 9.24 10.63
N ALA A 177 -4.26 9.72 11.88
CA ALA A 177 -3.05 10.03 12.65
C ALA A 177 -2.64 8.80 13.49
N ASN A 178 -2.36 7.67 12.82
CA ASN A 178 -2.17 6.36 13.46
C ASN A 178 -0.99 6.31 14.42
N ALA A 179 0.08 7.06 14.17
CA ALA A 179 1.25 7.11 15.04
C ALA A 179 0.92 7.77 16.40
N GLU A 180 0.15 8.85 16.39
CA GLU A 180 -0.34 9.53 17.61
C GLU A 180 -1.37 8.67 18.34
N ALA A 181 -2.24 8.01 17.59
CA ALA A 181 -3.21 7.05 18.12
C ALA A 181 -2.50 5.93 18.89
N ALA A 182 -1.51 5.29 18.29
CA ALA A 182 -0.73 4.22 18.90
C ALA A 182 -0.05 4.66 20.22
N LYS A 183 0.50 5.88 20.27
CA LYS A 183 1.07 6.45 21.50
C LYS A 183 0.02 6.59 22.61
N SER A 184 -1.16 7.14 22.29
CA SER A 184 -2.25 7.31 23.26
C SER A 184 -2.74 5.94 23.78
N PHE A 185 -2.90 4.95 22.93
CA PHE A 185 -3.28 3.61 23.36
C PHE A 185 -2.19 2.93 24.20
N GLN A 186 -0.91 3.13 23.87
CA GLN A 186 0.20 2.63 24.68
C GLN A 186 0.19 3.22 26.10
N GLU A 187 -0.10 4.52 26.26
CA GLU A 187 -0.25 5.13 27.59
C GLU A 187 -1.43 4.50 28.37
N ALA A 188 -2.55 4.22 27.70
CA ALA A 188 -3.66 3.51 28.32
C ALA A 188 -3.26 2.10 28.78
N LEU A 189 -2.55 1.35 27.93
CA LEU A 189 -2.12 -0.02 28.23
C LEU A 189 -1.00 -0.10 29.26
N LYS A 190 -0.21 0.96 29.46
CA LYS A 190 0.72 1.05 30.60
C LYS A 190 0.00 1.12 31.95
N ALA A 191 -1.18 1.76 31.97
CA ALA A 191 -1.99 1.86 33.18
C ALA A 191 -2.80 0.58 33.44
N ASP A 192 -3.33 -0.04 32.39
CA ASP A 192 -4.08 -1.30 32.44
C ASP A 192 -3.80 -2.10 31.15
N ALA A 193 -2.96 -3.12 31.27
CA ALA A 193 -2.52 -3.95 30.13
C ALA A 193 -3.66 -4.75 29.47
N ASP A 194 -4.74 -5.02 30.20
CA ASP A 194 -5.92 -5.74 29.76
C ASP A 194 -7.10 -4.82 29.43
N TYR A 195 -6.84 -3.50 29.26
CA TYR A 195 -7.89 -2.56 28.91
C TYR A 195 -8.38 -2.79 27.49
N GLY A 196 -9.48 -3.54 27.33
CA GLY A 196 -10.04 -3.98 26.06
C GLY A 196 -10.21 -2.87 25.00
N PRO A 197 -10.77 -1.69 25.34
CA PRO A 197 -10.90 -0.58 24.39
C PRO A 197 -9.56 -0.09 23.82
N ALA A 198 -8.48 -0.05 24.61
CA ALA A 198 -7.16 0.36 24.14
C ALA A 198 -6.50 -0.72 23.26
N LEU A 199 -6.71 -2.01 23.59
CA LEU A 199 -6.28 -3.12 22.73
C LEU A 199 -6.98 -3.05 21.36
N LEU A 200 -8.29 -2.76 21.34
CA LEU A 200 -9.03 -2.57 20.09
C LEU A 200 -8.53 -1.34 19.32
N GLY A 201 -8.25 -0.25 20.02
CA GLY A 201 -7.67 0.95 19.43
C GLY A 201 -6.33 0.67 18.77
N MET A 202 -5.43 -0.08 19.43
CA MET A 202 -4.16 -0.55 18.83
C MET A 202 -4.39 -1.40 17.60
N ALA A 203 -5.38 -2.30 17.64
CA ALA A 203 -5.73 -3.12 16.47
C ALA A 203 -6.15 -2.25 15.29
N ARG A 204 -6.97 -1.22 15.52
CA ARG A 204 -7.40 -0.28 14.47
C ARG A 204 -6.25 0.56 13.92
N ALA A 205 -5.39 1.09 14.80
CA ALA A 205 -4.25 1.90 14.39
C ALA A 205 -3.24 1.12 13.53
N LEU A 206 -3.16 -0.20 13.71
CA LEU A 206 -2.23 -1.08 12.98
C LEU A 206 -2.88 -1.81 11.79
N ALA A 207 -4.18 -1.62 11.56
CA ALA A 207 -4.94 -2.41 10.59
C ALA A 207 -4.36 -2.36 9.16
N ASP A 208 -3.90 -1.19 8.74
CA ASP A 208 -3.34 -0.98 7.39
C ASP A 208 -1.85 -1.36 7.32
N GLU A 209 -1.05 -1.02 8.34
CA GLU A 209 0.40 -1.20 8.30
C GLU A 209 0.85 -2.61 8.69
N ASN A 210 0.16 -3.21 9.66
CA ASN A 210 0.49 -4.53 10.21
C ASN A 210 -0.76 -5.36 10.53
N PRO A 211 -1.50 -5.83 9.50
CA PRO A 211 -2.72 -6.61 9.68
C PRO A 211 -2.55 -7.85 10.59
N PRO A 212 -1.42 -8.62 10.55
CA PRO A 212 -1.24 -9.73 11.47
C PRO A 212 -1.23 -9.32 12.94
N GLN A 213 -0.58 -8.20 13.27
CA GLN A 213 -0.55 -7.68 14.63
C GLN A 213 -1.90 -7.09 15.04
N ALA A 214 -2.61 -6.44 14.11
CA ALA A 214 -3.98 -5.97 14.33
C ALA A 214 -4.92 -7.14 14.70
N VAL A 215 -4.83 -8.26 13.97
CA VAL A 215 -5.58 -9.49 14.30
C VAL A 215 -5.24 -10.01 15.70
N MET A 216 -3.96 -10.02 16.09
CA MET A 216 -3.54 -10.46 17.43
C MET A 216 -4.16 -9.60 18.54
N PHE A 217 -4.16 -8.27 18.38
CA PHE A 217 -4.79 -7.37 19.34
C PHE A 217 -6.31 -7.57 19.40
N ALA A 218 -6.99 -7.65 18.25
CA ALA A 218 -8.43 -7.93 18.20
C ALA A 218 -8.80 -9.28 18.86
N GLN A 219 -8.01 -10.32 18.65
CA GLN A 219 -8.18 -11.61 19.32
C GLN A 219 -7.95 -11.53 20.83
N SER A 220 -7.05 -10.65 21.28
CA SER A 220 -6.84 -10.41 22.73
C SER A 220 -8.07 -9.74 23.34
N VAL A 221 -8.72 -8.82 22.64
CA VAL A 221 -10.00 -8.25 23.06
C VAL A 221 -11.07 -9.36 23.19
N LEU A 222 -11.17 -10.27 22.22
CA LEU A 222 -12.15 -11.37 22.24
C LEU A 222 -11.91 -12.40 23.36
N LYS A 223 -10.66 -12.51 23.87
CA LYS A 223 -10.39 -13.31 25.08
C LYS A 223 -10.98 -12.66 26.33
N LEU A 224 -11.03 -11.33 26.40
CA LEU A 224 -11.61 -10.57 27.51
C LEU A 224 -13.13 -10.48 27.38
N ASN A 225 -13.61 -10.23 26.18
CA ASN A 225 -15.02 -10.11 25.83
C ASN A 225 -15.33 -10.85 24.52
N PRO A 226 -15.80 -12.10 24.57
CA PRO A 226 -16.10 -12.90 23.38
C PRO A 226 -17.17 -12.29 22.46
N ASN A 227 -17.93 -11.32 22.94
CA ASN A 227 -18.99 -10.64 22.20
C ASN A 227 -18.64 -9.18 21.88
N ASP A 228 -17.35 -8.82 21.88
CA ASP A 228 -16.94 -7.45 21.53
C ASP A 228 -17.22 -7.16 20.06
N PHE A 229 -18.14 -6.24 19.81
CA PHE A 229 -18.57 -5.90 18.45
C PHE A 229 -17.46 -5.27 17.63
N GLY A 230 -16.70 -4.35 18.24
CA GLY A 230 -15.62 -3.66 17.56
C GLY A 230 -14.54 -4.62 17.07
N ALA A 231 -14.17 -5.60 17.91
CA ALA A 231 -13.19 -6.62 17.54
C ALA A 231 -13.71 -7.55 16.44
N HIS A 232 -14.96 -8.01 16.51
CA HIS A 232 -15.55 -8.82 15.44
C HIS A 232 -15.68 -8.05 14.12
N LEU A 233 -16.09 -6.77 14.13
CA LEU A 233 -16.24 -5.97 12.93
C LEU A 233 -14.88 -5.66 12.29
N LEU A 234 -13.86 -5.35 13.08
CA LEU A 234 -12.50 -5.18 12.58
C LEU A 234 -11.96 -6.47 11.95
N LEU A 235 -12.16 -7.62 12.61
CA LEU A 235 -11.76 -8.90 12.04
C LEU A 235 -12.53 -9.23 10.75
N ALA A 236 -13.81 -8.86 10.67
CA ALA A 236 -14.60 -9.01 9.45
C ALA A 236 -14.05 -8.14 8.30
N GLU A 237 -13.72 -6.89 8.57
CA GLU A 237 -13.14 -5.97 7.60
C GLU A 237 -11.78 -6.46 7.10
N LEU A 238 -10.87 -6.84 8.02
CA LEU A 238 -9.57 -7.43 7.67
C LEU A 238 -9.71 -8.72 6.86
N ALA A 239 -10.69 -9.57 7.20
CA ALA A 239 -10.97 -10.79 6.45
C ALA A 239 -11.49 -10.50 5.03
N ILE A 240 -12.31 -9.45 4.84
CA ILE A 240 -12.74 -8.98 3.51
C ILE A 240 -11.52 -8.53 2.70
N TYR A 241 -10.62 -7.73 3.29
CA TYR A 241 -9.42 -7.26 2.61
C TYR A 241 -8.42 -8.38 2.27
N GLN A 242 -8.48 -9.50 3.00
CA GLN A 242 -7.70 -10.71 2.72
C GLN A 242 -8.41 -11.73 1.81
N ASP A 243 -9.56 -11.38 1.26
CA ASP A 243 -10.45 -12.27 0.47
C ASP A 243 -10.91 -13.53 1.21
N LYS A 244 -10.89 -13.50 2.57
CA LYS A 244 -11.37 -14.56 3.46
C LYS A 244 -12.85 -14.37 3.78
N LYS A 245 -13.69 -14.47 2.76
CA LYS A 245 -15.12 -14.12 2.82
C LYS A 245 -15.92 -14.94 3.86
N ALA A 246 -15.54 -16.21 4.08
CA ALA A 246 -16.17 -17.06 5.08
C ALA A 246 -15.93 -16.56 6.50
N ASP A 247 -14.69 -16.20 6.83
CA ASP A 247 -14.30 -15.66 8.15
C ASP A 247 -14.98 -14.31 8.40
N ALA A 248 -15.04 -13.46 7.36
CA ALA A 248 -15.74 -12.19 7.41
C ALA A 248 -17.22 -12.38 7.75
N LYS A 249 -17.89 -13.32 7.06
CA LYS A 249 -19.30 -13.64 7.30
C LYS A 249 -19.53 -14.15 8.73
N GLU A 250 -18.68 -15.06 9.22
CA GLU A 250 -18.78 -15.56 10.59
C GLU A 250 -18.70 -14.41 11.61
N SER A 251 -17.71 -13.52 11.46
CA SER A 251 -17.51 -12.40 12.37
C SER A 251 -18.70 -11.42 12.36
N ILE A 252 -19.25 -11.11 11.18
CA ILE A 252 -20.45 -10.28 11.04
C ILE A 252 -21.66 -10.91 11.72
N GLU A 253 -21.88 -12.21 11.49
CA GLU A 253 -23.01 -12.93 12.07
C GLU A 253 -22.93 -13.03 13.61
N ARG A 254 -21.74 -13.11 14.20
CA ARG A 254 -21.54 -13.05 15.65
C ARG A 254 -22.13 -11.76 16.24
N VAL A 255 -21.86 -10.62 15.61
CA VAL A 255 -22.45 -9.33 16.03
C VAL A 255 -23.97 -9.32 15.86
N LEU A 256 -24.47 -9.78 14.71
CA LEU A 256 -25.90 -9.77 14.40
C LEU A 256 -26.72 -10.77 15.24
N GLN A 257 -26.12 -11.83 15.77
CA GLN A 257 -26.74 -12.73 16.74
C GLN A 257 -27.07 -12.02 18.06
N VAL A 258 -26.19 -11.13 18.53
CA VAL A 258 -26.40 -10.37 19.76
C VAL A 258 -27.26 -9.12 19.48
N ASN A 259 -26.96 -8.41 18.42
CA ASN A 259 -27.66 -7.21 17.98
C ASN A 259 -28.08 -7.27 16.50
N PRO A 260 -29.27 -7.80 16.19
CA PRO A 260 -29.77 -7.86 14.79
C PRO A 260 -29.95 -6.49 14.12
N ARG A 261 -29.83 -5.43 14.90
CA ARG A 261 -30.00 -4.03 14.46
C ARG A 261 -28.69 -3.24 14.46
N HIS A 262 -27.54 -3.91 14.53
CA HIS A 262 -26.25 -3.25 14.53
C HIS A 262 -25.93 -2.68 13.14
N LEU A 263 -25.92 -1.34 13.01
CA LEU A 263 -25.85 -0.67 11.71
C LEU A 263 -24.56 -0.97 10.93
N GLU A 264 -23.42 -0.98 11.60
CA GLU A 264 -22.14 -1.27 10.95
C GLU A 264 -22.03 -2.75 10.50
N ALA A 265 -22.53 -3.70 11.31
CA ALA A 265 -22.60 -5.10 10.92
C ALA A 265 -23.53 -5.31 9.71
N LEU A 266 -24.68 -4.63 9.67
CA LEU A 266 -25.58 -4.60 8.51
C LEU A 266 -24.88 -4.02 7.28
N SER A 267 -24.03 -3.00 7.46
CA SER A 267 -23.27 -2.38 6.37
C SER A 267 -22.20 -3.29 5.79
N LEU A 268 -21.42 -3.98 6.65
CA LEU A 268 -20.44 -4.95 6.21
C LEU A 268 -21.11 -6.17 5.54
N ARG A 269 -22.25 -6.64 6.08
CA ARG A 269 -23.05 -7.69 5.42
C ARG A 269 -23.55 -7.26 4.03
N ALA A 270 -24.03 -6.01 3.92
CA ALA A 270 -24.44 -5.45 2.64
C ALA A 270 -23.27 -5.37 1.66
N ALA A 271 -22.11 -4.91 2.11
CA ALA A 271 -20.92 -4.78 1.27
C ALA A 271 -20.42 -6.15 0.79
N LEU A 272 -20.32 -7.14 1.69
CA LEU A 272 -19.94 -8.49 1.33
C LEU A 272 -20.93 -9.13 0.35
N ALA A 273 -22.23 -8.99 0.60
CA ALA A 273 -23.26 -9.47 -0.31
C ALA A 273 -23.19 -8.81 -1.70
N TYR A 274 -22.90 -7.50 -1.74
CA TYR A 274 -22.77 -6.76 -2.99
C TYR A 274 -21.59 -7.24 -3.84
N VAL A 275 -20.41 -7.38 -3.25
CA VAL A 275 -19.22 -7.82 -4.00
C VAL A 275 -19.33 -9.28 -4.45
N GLU A 276 -20.08 -10.11 -3.75
CA GLU A 276 -20.40 -11.51 -4.11
C GLU A 276 -21.60 -11.64 -5.06
N GLY A 277 -22.25 -10.56 -5.47
CA GLY A 277 -23.40 -10.58 -6.36
C GLY A 277 -24.70 -11.09 -5.72
N ARG A 278 -24.77 -11.23 -4.39
CA ARG A 278 -25.97 -11.67 -3.63
C ARG A 278 -26.95 -10.50 -3.44
N THR A 279 -27.55 -10.10 -4.55
CA THR A 279 -28.37 -8.88 -4.65
C THR A 279 -29.52 -8.79 -3.64
N ASP A 280 -30.21 -9.89 -3.35
CA ASP A 280 -31.34 -9.88 -2.42
C ASP A 280 -30.89 -9.67 -0.99
N GLU A 281 -29.78 -10.25 -0.58
CA GLU A 281 -29.19 -10.06 0.75
C GLU A 281 -28.66 -8.62 0.93
N TYR A 282 -28.03 -8.07 -0.11
CA TYR A 282 -27.64 -6.67 -0.14
C TYR A 282 -28.86 -5.74 0.09
N LYS A 283 -29.91 -5.90 -0.73
CA LYS A 283 -31.12 -5.08 -0.60
C LYS A 283 -31.79 -5.22 0.76
N LYS A 284 -31.84 -6.43 1.29
CA LYS A 284 -32.37 -6.71 2.63
C LYS A 284 -31.60 -6.00 3.71
N SER A 285 -30.27 -6.07 3.70
CA SER A 285 -29.40 -5.43 4.69
C SER A 285 -29.54 -3.91 4.66
N VAL A 286 -29.59 -3.30 3.45
CA VAL A 286 -29.85 -1.87 3.28
C VAL A 286 -31.23 -1.48 3.85
N ALA A 287 -32.28 -2.24 3.53
CA ALA A 287 -33.62 -1.96 4.04
C ALA A 287 -33.73 -2.09 5.57
N GLU A 288 -33.05 -3.05 6.17
CA GLU A 288 -32.96 -3.24 7.62
C GLU A 288 -32.28 -2.04 8.30
N ALA A 289 -31.15 -1.59 7.77
CA ALA A 289 -30.44 -0.43 8.32
C ALA A 289 -31.27 0.86 8.20
N LEU A 290 -31.91 1.11 7.06
CA LEU A 290 -32.72 2.31 6.82
C LEU A 290 -34.03 2.32 7.65
N LYS A 291 -34.52 1.19 8.12
CA LYS A 291 -35.63 1.15 9.12
C LYS A 291 -35.18 1.67 10.49
N ILE A 292 -33.91 1.54 10.84
CA ILE A 292 -33.35 1.99 12.13
C ILE A 292 -32.97 3.45 12.03
N HIS A 293 -32.30 3.83 10.96
CA HIS A 293 -31.81 5.17 10.70
C HIS A 293 -32.12 5.55 9.23
N PRO A 294 -33.24 6.26 8.97
CA PRO A 294 -33.71 6.52 7.60
C PRO A 294 -32.73 7.28 6.68
N THR A 295 -31.80 8.03 7.23
CA THR A 295 -30.77 8.76 6.48
C THR A 295 -29.37 8.17 6.68
N TYR A 296 -29.25 6.86 6.95
CA TYR A 296 -27.97 6.18 7.20
C TYR A 296 -27.16 6.02 5.91
N GLY A 297 -26.53 7.10 5.45
CA GLY A 297 -25.67 7.11 4.28
C GLY A 297 -24.43 6.23 4.43
N GLU A 298 -23.98 6.00 5.66
CA GLU A 298 -22.78 5.23 5.97
C GLU A 298 -22.82 3.80 5.39
N ILE A 299 -23.99 3.17 5.27
CA ILE A 299 -24.12 1.85 4.63
C ILE A 299 -23.60 1.86 3.19
N HIS A 300 -23.96 2.87 2.41
CA HIS A 300 -23.48 2.99 1.04
C HIS A 300 -22.00 3.43 0.98
N ARG A 301 -21.52 4.22 1.96
CA ARG A 301 -20.11 4.58 2.04
C ARG A 301 -19.25 3.33 2.25
N ILE A 302 -19.62 2.45 3.18
CA ILE A 302 -18.91 1.19 3.45
C ILE A 302 -18.99 0.26 2.23
N VAL A 303 -20.15 0.14 1.57
CA VAL A 303 -20.26 -0.62 0.32
C VAL A 303 -19.32 -0.05 -0.75
N GLY A 304 -19.28 1.27 -0.92
CA GLY A 304 -18.39 1.94 -1.85
C GLY A 304 -16.91 1.70 -1.56
N MET A 305 -16.52 1.79 -0.28
CA MET A 305 -15.14 1.57 0.16
C MET A 305 -14.68 0.11 -0.13
N ILE A 306 -15.50 -0.87 0.23
CA ILE A 306 -15.19 -2.28 -0.04
C ILE A 306 -15.23 -2.58 -1.54
N THR A 307 -16.17 -2.01 -2.28
CA THR A 307 -16.24 -2.16 -3.75
C THR A 307 -14.98 -1.61 -4.41
N ALA A 308 -14.44 -0.49 -3.93
CA ALA A 308 -13.17 0.09 -4.40
C ALA A 308 -11.98 -0.81 -4.09
N HIS A 309 -11.96 -1.50 -2.94
CA HIS A 309 -10.92 -2.49 -2.63
C HIS A 309 -10.88 -3.61 -3.67
N TYR A 310 -12.03 -4.01 -4.21
CA TYR A 310 -12.14 -4.97 -5.32
C TYR A 310 -12.00 -4.33 -6.70
N TYR A 311 -11.36 -3.17 -6.82
CA TYR A 311 -11.08 -2.43 -8.07
C TYR A 311 -12.31 -1.98 -8.87
N ARG A 312 -13.51 -2.12 -8.35
CA ARG A 312 -14.77 -1.72 -8.99
C ARG A 312 -15.04 -0.22 -8.76
N PHE A 313 -14.13 0.63 -9.25
CA PHE A 313 -14.08 2.06 -8.90
C PHE A 313 -15.29 2.87 -9.38
N ASP A 314 -15.82 2.61 -10.57
CA ASP A 314 -17.02 3.28 -11.06
C ASP A 314 -18.24 2.98 -10.15
N GLU A 315 -18.39 1.72 -9.71
CA GLU A 315 -19.44 1.31 -8.79
C GLU A 315 -19.21 1.91 -7.37
N ALA A 316 -17.96 2.02 -6.94
CA ALA A 316 -17.62 2.68 -5.68
C ALA A 316 -18.03 4.16 -5.69
N VAL A 317 -17.79 4.88 -6.80
CA VAL A 317 -18.26 6.27 -6.98
C VAL A 317 -19.78 6.36 -6.87
N GLU A 318 -20.52 5.45 -7.52
CA GLU A 318 -21.99 5.44 -7.44
C GLU A 318 -22.49 5.21 -6.01
N HIS A 319 -21.94 4.22 -5.30
CA HIS A 319 -22.31 3.98 -3.91
C HIS A 319 -21.98 5.16 -3.01
N THR A 320 -20.82 5.77 -3.18
CA THR A 320 -20.44 6.95 -2.40
C THR A 320 -21.37 8.16 -2.68
N ARG A 321 -21.82 8.33 -3.95
CA ARG A 321 -22.86 9.30 -4.30
C ARG A 321 -24.19 9.00 -3.64
N MET A 322 -24.58 7.71 -3.56
CA MET A 322 -25.79 7.29 -2.82
C MET A 322 -25.69 7.61 -1.34
N ALA A 323 -24.50 7.43 -0.73
CA ALA A 323 -24.26 7.81 0.66
C ALA A 323 -24.50 9.30 0.89
N ILE A 324 -23.95 10.16 0.03
CA ILE A 324 -24.14 11.63 0.11
C ILE A 324 -25.59 12.04 -0.18
N ALA A 325 -26.27 11.33 -1.08
CA ALA A 325 -27.68 11.61 -1.38
C ALA A 325 -28.59 11.34 -0.18
N LEU A 326 -28.31 10.29 0.61
CA LEU A 326 -29.01 9.98 1.85
C LEU A 326 -28.62 10.92 2.99
N ASP A 327 -27.34 11.25 3.10
CA ASP A 327 -26.80 12.11 4.15
C ASP A 327 -25.83 13.15 3.57
N ARG A 328 -26.34 14.34 3.29
CA ARG A 328 -25.56 15.47 2.74
C ARG A 328 -24.51 16.02 3.70
N GLU A 329 -24.60 15.70 4.98
CA GLU A 329 -23.65 16.11 6.01
C GLU A 329 -22.60 15.03 6.27
N ASN A 330 -22.63 13.91 5.58
CA ASN A 330 -21.62 12.87 5.69
C ASN A 330 -20.32 13.31 5.00
N PHE A 331 -19.52 14.08 5.72
CA PHE A 331 -18.24 14.60 5.20
C PHE A 331 -17.24 13.47 4.87
N ARG A 332 -17.30 12.32 5.57
CA ARG A 332 -16.48 11.16 5.24
C ARG A 332 -16.82 10.61 3.84
N ALA A 333 -18.13 10.51 3.52
CA ALA A 333 -18.52 10.11 2.18
C ALA A 333 -18.10 11.15 1.11
N ILE A 334 -18.11 12.46 1.45
CA ILE A 334 -17.62 13.50 0.53
C ILE A 334 -16.10 13.36 0.30
N ALA A 335 -15.32 13.10 1.35
CA ALA A 335 -13.88 12.82 1.23
C ALA A 335 -13.59 11.55 0.42
N ASP A 336 -14.31 10.46 0.72
CA ASP A 336 -14.20 9.20 -0.01
C ASP A 336 -14.57 9.36 -1.49
N LEU A 337 -15.60 10.19 -1.82
CA LEU A 337 -15.92 10.51 -3.20
C LEU A 337 -14.75 11.22 -3.90
N GLY A 338 -14.12 12.16 -3.24
CA GLY A 338 -12.91 12.81 -3.75
C GLY A 338 -11.82 11.78 -4.07
N LYS A 339 -11.51 10.89 -3.14
CA LYS A 339 -10.55 9.80 -3.33
C LYS A 339 -10.93 8.84 -4.47
N GLN A 340 -12.20 8.43 -4.58
CA GLN A 340 -12.65 7.55 -5.66
C GLN A 340 -12.57 8.24 -7.03
N LEU A 341 -12.89 9.53 -7.10
CA LEU A 341 -12.78 10.32 -8.33
C LEU A 341 -11.34 10.47 -8.80
N MET A 342 -10.36 10.58 -7.87
CA MET A 342 -8.93 10.52 -8.23
C MET A 342 -8.60 9.20 -8.91
N ARG A 343 -9.11 8.06 -8.42
CA ARG A 343 -8.84 6.73 -8.98
C ARG A 343 -9.40 6.54 -10.40
N ILE A 344 -10.48 7.22 -10.74
CA ILE A 344 -11.02 7.18 -12.11
C ILE A 344 -10.54 8.33 -13.00
N GLY A 345 -9.63 9.20 -12.52
CA GLY A 345 -9.03 10.30 -13.26
C GLY A 345 -9.87 11.58 -13.34
N ASP A 346 -10.95 11.70 -12.55
CA ASP A 346 -11.76 12.93 -12.49
C ASP A 346 -11.25 13.88 -11.40
N GLU A 347 -10.05 14.40 -11.60
CA GLU A 347 -9.35 15.26 -10.62
C GLU A 347 -10.10 16.57 -10.32
N ARG A 348 -10.77 17.14 -11.32
CA ARG A 348 -11.53 18.39 -11.12
C ARG A 348 -12.65 18.21 -10.10
N ASN A 349 -13.40 17.13 -10.22
CA ASN A 349 -14.48 16.82 -9.27
C ASN A 349 -13.90 16.29 -7.96
N ALA A 350 -12.77 15.56 -7.99
CA ALA A 350 -12.04 15.13 -6.81
C ALA A 350 -11.66 16.33 -5.94
N ARG A 351 -10.93 17.30 -6.50
CA ARG A 351 -10.54 18.54 -5.78
C ARG A 351 -11.73 19.21 -5.12
N ARG A 352 -12.83 19.40 -5.85
CA ARG A 352 -14.03 20.07 -5.33
C ARG A 352 -14.63 19.35 -4.12
N ASN A 353 -14.66 18.02 -4.14
CA ASN A 353 -15.16 17.22 -3.02
C ASN A 353 -14.19 17.26 -1.84
N LEU A 354 -12.88 17.09 -2.09
CA LEU A 354 -11.84 17.14 -1.06
C LEU A 354 -11.82 18.52 -0.37
N GLU A 355 -11.87 19.62 -1.12
CA GLU A 355 -11.98 20.98 -0.54
C GLU A 355 -13.25 21.16 0.31
N THR A 356 -14.36 20.54 -0.10
CA THR A 356 -15.59 20.58 0.66
C THR A 356 -15.47 19.80 1.96
N ALA A 357 -14.88 18.60 1.93
CA ALA A 357 -14.61 17.78 3.11
C ALA A 357 -13.63 18.49 4.06
N PHE A 358 -12.55 19.06 3.53
CA PHE A 358 -11.51 19.75 4.32
C PHE A 358 -12.03 21.00 5.03
N ARG A 359 -12.97 21.73 4.43
CA ARG A 359 -13.62 22.87 5.12
C ARG A 359 -14.42 22.45 6.34
N ILE A 360 -14.96 21.22 6.33
CA ILE A 360 -15.72 20.66 7.44
C ILE A 360 -14.77 20.05 8.47
N ASP A 361 -13.78 19.34 8.01
CA ASP A 361 -12.80 18.62 8.85
C ASP A 361 -11.37 18.84 8.35
N LYS A 362 -10.73 19.88 8.83
CA LYS A 362 -9.33 20.22 8.50
C LYS A 362 -8.29 19.29 9.16
N TRP A 363 -8.74 18.39 10.04
CA TRP A 363 -7.89 17.44 10.74
C TRP A 363 -7.80 16.09 10.05
N ASP A 364 -8.54 15.88 8.96
CA ASP A 364 -8.45 14.67 8.15
C ASP A 364 -7.16 14.68 7.32
N VAL A 365 -6.17 13.91 7.78
CA VAL A 365 -4.82 13.86 7.18
C VAL A 365 -4.87 13.37 5.73
N MET A 366 -5.72 12.40 5.42
CA MET A 366 -5.83 11.87 4.06
C MET A 366 -6.37 12.92 3.08
N THR A 367 -7.40 13.65 3.48
CA THR A 367 -7.96 14.76 2.67
C THR A 367 -6.93 15.85 2.45
N PHE A 368 -6.17 16.22 3.49
CA PHE A 368 -5.08 17.19 3.40
C PHE A 368 -4.01 16.76 2.38
N ASN A 369 -3.49 15.54 2.53
CA ASN A 369 -2.45 15.00 1.66
C ASN A 369 -2.90 14.95 0.19
N LEU A 370 -4.16 14.54 -0.08
CA LEU A 370 -4.70 14.50 -1.44
C LEU A 370 -4.85 15.89 -2.06
N LEU A 371 -5.17 16.93 -1.28
CA LEU A 371 -5.21 18.31 -1.76
C LEU A 371 -3.80 18.84 -2.05
N GLU A 372 -2.84 18.60 -1.17
CA GLU A 372 -1.43 18.95 -1.38
C GLU A 372 -0.87 18.26 -2.62
N LEU A 373 -1.17 16.97 -2.80
CA LEU A 373 -0.79 16.24 -4.00
C LEU A 373 -1.38 16.88 -5.28
N LEU A 374 -2.65 17.28 -5.26
CA LEU A 374 -3.25 17.94 -6.41
C LEU A 374 -2.56 19.27 -6.76
N ASP A 375 -2.04 19.99 -5.76
CA ASP A 375 -1.23 21.19 -5.98
C ASP A 375 0.15 20.84 -6.58
N HIS A 376 0.76 19.73 -6.14
CA HIS A 376 2.01 19.21 -6.73
C HIS A 376 1.81 18.74 -8.18
N LEU A 377 0.65 18.22 -8.55
CA LEU A 377 0.33 17.77 -9.90
C LEU A 377 0.01 18.91 -10.88
N GLU A 378 -0.38 20.09 -10.40
CA GLU A 378 -0.77 21.21 -11.26
C GLU A 378 0.32 21.65 -12.25
N PRO A 379 1.63 21.75 -11.86
CA PRO A 379 2.70 22.12 -12.76
C PRO A 379 3.18 20.98 -13.68
N PHE A 380 2.66 19.76 -13.60
CA PHE A 380 3.14 18.65 -14.42
C PHE A 380 2.91 18.90 -15.90
N ASP A 381 3.95 18.64 -16.70
CA ASP A 381 3.86 18.67 -18.16
C ASP A 381 2.91 17.56 -18.65
N THR A 382 1.99 17.91 -19.53
CA THR A 382 1.01 16.98 -20.10
C THR A 382 1.34 16.69 -21.56
N ILE A 383 1.52 15.41 -21.89
CA ILE A 383 1.82 14.92 -23.24
C ILE A 383 0.65 14.06 -23.68
N ASN A 384 0.02 14.43 -24.81
CA ASN A 384 -1.05 13.63 -25.40
C ASN A 384 -0.45 12.68 -26.44
N GLU A 385 -0.67 11.37 -26.25
CA GLU A 385 -0.16 10.31 -27.11
C GLU A 385 -1.30 9.36 -27.52
N GLY A 386 -2.07 9.72 -28.55
CA GLY A 386 -3.28 9.01 -28.95
C GLY A 386 -4.32 9.02 -27.84
N GLU A 387 -4.74 7.84 -27.38
CA GLU A 387 -5.68 7.68 -26.26
C GLU A 387 -4.99 7.72 -24.88
N MET A 388 -3.69 8.04 -24.82
CA MET A 388 -2.94 8.15 -23.58
C MET A 388 -2.64 9.63 -23.26
N VAL A 389 -2.73 9.96 -21.98
CA VAL A 389 -2.34 11.26 -21.41
C VAL A 389 -1.23 11.00 -20.41
N ILE A 390 -0.02 11.48 -20.71
CA ILE A 390 1.16 11.25 -19.88
C ILE A 390 1.48 12.54 -19.14
N ARG A 391 1.65 12.45 -17.83
CA ARG A 391 1.99 13.57 -16.94
C ARG A 391 3.35 13.33 -16.30
N LEU A 392 4.24 14.28 -16.46
CA LEU A 392 5.64 14.23 -15.99
C LEU A 392 5.96 15.48 -15.18
N ALA A 393 6.69 15.31 -14.09
CA ALA A 393 7.18 16.45 -13.31
C ALA A 393 8.09 17.36 -14.16
N PRO A 394 8.00 18.70 -14.00
CA PRO A 394 8.70 19.66 -14.87
C PRO A 394 10.22 19.50 -14.93
N ASP A 395 10.83 19.04 -13.84
CA ASP A 395 12.28 18.84 -13.74
C ASP A 395 12.76 17.52 -14.37
N GLU A 396 11.86 16.55 -14.56
CA GLU A 396 12.12 15.26 -15.21
C GLU A 396 11.60 15.17 -16.65
N SER A 397 10.57 15.93 -16.95
CA SER A 397 9.93 15.94 -18.27
C SER A 397 10.90 16.13 -19.44
N PRO A 398 11.92 17.01 -19.37
CA PRO A 398 12.86 17.15 -20.49
C PRO A 398 13.61 15.87 -20.88
N VAL A 399 13.76 14.92 -19.94
CA VAL A 399 14.38 13.61 -20.15
C VAL A 399 13.31 12.56 -20.45
N MET A 400 12.33 12.42 -19.56
CA MET A 400 11.37 11.30 -19.61
C MET A 400 10.43 11.35 -20.81
N LYS A 401 10.14 12.54 -21.36
CA LYS A 401 9.35 12.68 -22.59
C LYS A 401 10.00 12.03 -23.83
N GLU A 402 11.30 11.81 -23.82
CA GLU A 402 12.04 11.15 -24.89
C GLU A 402 11.89 9.61 -24.82
N TYR A 403 11.45 9.06 -23.70
CA TYR A 403 11.36 7.60 -23.47
C TYR A 403 9.92 7.12 -23.22
N VAL A 404 9.19 7.77 -22.30
CA VAL A 404 7.89 7.26 -21.82
C VAL A 404 6.85 7.13 -22.94
N PRO A 405 6.62 8.14 -23.82
CA PRO A 405 5.62 7.99 -24.88
C PRO A 405 5.93 6.87 -25.85
N GLN A 406 7.21 6.65 -26.15
CA GLN A 406 7.63 5.58 -27.04
C GLN A 406 7.36 4.20 -26.43
N LEU A 407 7.76 3.99 -25.18
CA LEU A 407 7.56 2.72 -24.47
C LEU A 407 6.07 2.43 -24.26
N ALA A 408 5.29 3.44 -23.87
CA ALA A 408 3.85 3.30 -23.69
C ALA A 408 3.14 2.91 -25.00
N ARG A 409 3.51 3.50 -26.13
CA ARG A 409 2.98 3.07 -27.47
C ARG A 409 3.36 1.63 -27.79
N GLU A 410 4.63 1.25 -27.57
CA GLU A 410 5.11 -0.11 -27.81
C GLU A 410 4.32 -1.12 -26.98
N ALA A 411 4.18 -0.84 -25.67
CA ALA A 411 3.44 -1.68 -24.75
C ALA A 411 1.97 -1.82 -25.15
N MET A 412 1.28 -0.72 -25.39
CA MET A 412 -0.13 -0.74 -25.75
C MET A 412 -0.37 -1.44 -27.09
N ALA A 413 0.48 -1.24 -28.09
CA ALA A 413 0.38 -1.92 -29.37
C ALA A 413 0.57 -3.44 -29.22
N ALA A 414 1.56 -3.87 -28.44
CA ALA A 414 1.85 -5.28 -28.19
C ALA A 414 0.71 -5.95 -27.41
N LEU A 415 0.28 -5.32 -26.32
CA LEU A 415 -0.77 -5.84 -25.44
C LEU A 415 -2.14 -5.88 -26.13
N THR A 416 -2.56 -4.78 -26.78
CA THR A 416 -3.83 -4.73 -27.53
C THR A 416 -3.89 -5.84 -28.60
N LYS A 417 -2.80 -6.04 -29.35
CA LYS A 417 -2.72 -7.11 -30.35
C LYS A 417 -2.80 -8.50 -29.74
N ARG A 418 -2.07 -8.73 -28.63
CA ARG A 418 -2.00 -10.06 -27.98
C ARG A 418 -3.31 -10.45 -27.32
N TRP A 419 -3.94 -9.49 -26.68
CA TRP A 419 -5.21 -9.68 -25.98
C TRP A 419 -6.43 -9.50 -26.89
N GLU A 420 -6.24 -9.10 -28.16
CA GLU A 420 -7.32 -8.80 -29.11
C GLU A 420 -8.38 -7.89 -28.48
N PHE A 421 -7.93 -6.91 -27.66
CA PHE A 421 -8.80 -6.02 -26.88
C PHE A 421 -8.25 -4.60 -26.89
N THR A 422 -9.11 -3.63 -27.20
CA THR A 422 -8.77 -2.21 -27.15
C THR A 422 -9.40 -1.60 -25.91
N PRO A 423 -8.61 -1.13 -24.95
CA PRO A 423 -9.14 -0.52 -23.73
C PRO A 423 -9.81 0.83 -24.05
N LYS A 424 -10.75 1.21 -23.20
CA LYS A 424 -11.40 2.52 -23.27
C LYS A 424 -10.46 3.57 -22.67
N GLY A 425 -10.18 4.61 -23.44
CA GLY A 425 -9.42 5.78 -23.02
C GLY A 425 -10.29 6.93 -22.50
N PRO A 426 -9.66 8.07 -22.15
CA PRO A 426 -8.22 8.25 -22.11
C PRO A 426 -7.56 7.44 -20.98
N ILE A 427 -6.34 6.95 -21.22
CA ILE A 427 -5.50 6.30 -20.22
C ILE A 427 -4.56 7.35 -19.66
N LEU A 428 -4.68 7.65 -18.39
CA LEU A 428 -3.82 8.61 -17.69
C LEU A 428 -2.60 7.87 -17.14
N ILE A 429 -1.40 8.35 -17.44
CA ILE A 429 -0.13 7.82 -16.92
C ILE A 429 0.56 8.95 -16.17
N GLU A 430 0.80 8.78 -14.89
CA GLU A 430 1.43 9.75 -14.00
C GLU A 430 2.72 9.17 -13.40
N MET A 431 3.84 9.89 -13.58
CA MET A 431 5.14 9.50 -13.03
C MET A 431 5.56 10.47 -11.93
N PHE A 432 5.85 9.93 -10.76
CA PHE A 432 6.14 10.70 -9.55
C PHE A 432 7.63 10.67 -9.20
N PRO A 433 8.32 11.82 -9.10
CA PRO A 433 9.69 11.89 -8.61
C PRO A 433 9.80 11.73 -7.09
N SER A 434 8.68 11.80 -6.38
CA SER A 434 8.52 11.55 -4.95
C SER A 434 7.71 10.29 -4.72
N HIS A 435 8.30 9.30 -4.04
CA HIS A 435 7.59 8.09 -3.66
C HIS A 435 6.42 8.36 -2.71
N ASP A 436 6.55 9.38 -1.83
CA ASP A 436 5.45 9.77 -0.95
C ASP A 436 4.27 10.33 -1.74
N ASP A 437 4.51 11.12 -2.79
CA ASP A 437 3.44 11.60 -3.68
C ASP A 437 2.76 10.46 -4.42
N PHE A 438 3.52 9.47 -4.89
CA PHE A 438 2.98 8.24 -5.48
C PHE A 438 2.12 7.47 -4.46
N ALA A 439 2.58 7.32 -3.22
CA ALA A 439 1.84 6.64 -2.16
C ALA A 439 0.54 7.39 -1.81
N VAL A 440 0.61 8.72 -1.68
CA VAL A 440 -0.56 9.58 -1.47
C VAL A 440 -1.54 9.47 -2.65
N ARG A 441 -1.04 9.46 -3.89
CA ARG A 441 -1.88 9.30 -5.09
C ARG A 441 -2.65 7.98 -5.08
N THR A 442 -2.05 6.94 -4.56
CA THR A 442 -2.57 5.57 -4.55
C THR A 442 -3.50 5.32 -3.36
N LEU A 443 -3.06 5.68 -2.15
CA LEU A 443 -3.75 5.37 -0.89
C LEU A 443 -4.31 6.60 -0.15
N GLY A 444 -3.78 7.80 -0.39
CA GLY A 444 -4.06 9.02 0.36
C GLY A 444 -3.12 9.26 1.54
N LEU A 445 -2.19 8.35 1.80
CA LEU A 445 -1.21 8.41 2.89
C LEU A 445 0.19 8.12 2.33
N PRO A 446 1.26 8.73 2.88
CA PRO A 446 2.63 8.39 2.53
C PRO A 446 3.00 6.99 3.01
N GLY A 447 4.11 6.46 2.54
CA GLY A 447 4.57 5.11 2.89
C GLY A 447 4.53 4.16 1.69
N MET A 448 3.96 2.96 1.83
CA MET A 448 3.81 1.98 0.74
C MET A 448 5.15 1.53 0.12
N LEU A 449 6.20 1.39 0.94
CA LEU A 449 7.61 1.23 0.53
C LEU A 449 7.89 0.17 -0.54
N GLY A 450 7.09 -0.88 -0.64
CA GLY A 450 7.29 -1.98 -1.57
C GLY A 450 6.64 -1.80 -2.96
N ALA A 451 5.76 -0.80 -3.13
CA ALA A 451 5.08 -0.59 -4.39
C ALA A 451 5.88 0.34 -5.32
N LEU A 452 5.83 0.09 -6.61
CA LEU A 452 6.51 0.84 -7.66
C LEU A 452 5.52 1.46 -8.66
N GLY A 453 4.34 0.87 -8.75
CA GLY A 453 3.25 1.30 -9.61
C GLY A 453 1.90 0.88 -9.06
N ALA A 454 0.85 1.43 -9.63
CA ALA A 454 -0.54 1.05 -9.39
C ALA A 454 -1.42 1.42 -10.59
N CYS A 455 -2.33 0.52 -10.96
CA CYS A 455 -3.29 0.74 -12.02
C CYS A 455 -4.73 0.66 -11.50
N PHE A 456 -5.52 1.67 -11.84
CA PHE A 456 -6.95 1.76 -11.49
C PHE A 456 -7.85 1.54 -12.74
N GLY A 457 -7.36 0.72 -13.70
CA GLY A 457 -8.06 0.40 -14.93
C GLY A 457 -7.89 1.45 -16.05
N ARG A 458 -7.93 2.75 -15.76
CA ARG A 458 -7.67 3.85 -16.69
C ARG A 458 -6.62 4.84 -16.22
N VAL A 459 -6.25 4.77 -14.96
CA VAL A 459 -5.23 5.61 -14.35
C VAL A 459 -4.09 4.72 -13.91
N VAL A 460 -2.91 5.02 -14.39
CA VAL A 460 -1.64 4.38 -14.08
C VAL A 460 -0.78 5.39 -13.34
N THR A 461 -0.31 5.04 -12.15
CA THR A 461 0.60 5.86 -11.36
C THR A 461 1.85 5.05 -11.07
N ILE A 462 3.04 5.63 -11.29
CA ILE A 462 4.31 4.93 -11.08
C ILE A 462 5.36 5.85 -10.44
N ASP A 463 6.29 5.25 -9.71
CA ASP A 463 7.52 5.92 -9.33
C ASP A 463 8.32 6.26 -10.60
N SER A 464 8.86 7.47 -10.68
CA SER A 464 9.84 7.81 -11.70
C SER A 464 11.22 7.23 -11.34
N PRO A 465 12.17 7.16 -12.29
CA PRO A 465 13.52 6.69 -12.00
C PRO A 465 14.24 7.44 -10.86
N ARG A 466 13.82 8.68 -10.58
CA ARG A 466 14.40 9.50 -9.50
C ARG A 466 13.72 9.38 -8.16
N ALA A 467 12.56 8.72 -8.11
CA ALA A 467 11.88 8.46 -6.84
C ALA A 467 12.70 7.55 -5.91
N ARG A 468 13.65 6.83 -6.47
CA ARG A 468 14.53 5.88 -5.77
C ARG A 468 15.95 5.94 -6.30
N ASP A 469 16.88 5.32 -5.57
CA ASP A 469 18.27 5.20 -6.03
C ASP A 469 18.36 4.43 -7.36
N PRO A 470 19.19 4.87 -8.31
CA PRO A 470 19.37 4.20 -9.59
C PRO A 470 19.73 2.72 -9.42
N GLY A 471 19.06 1.84 -10.15
CA GLY A 471 19.31 0.41 -10.08
C GLY A 471 18.48 -0.36 -9.05
N THR A 472 17.62 0.31 -8.27
CA THR A 472 16.72 -0.39 -7.33
C THR A 472 15.51 -1.02 -8.02
N PHE A 473 15.10 -0.47 -9.15
CA PHE A 473 14.01 -0.99 -9.99
C PHE A 473 14.19 -0.55 -11.45
N ASN A 474 13.39 -1.15 -12.34
CA ASN A 474 13.33 -0.75 -13.75
C ASN A 474 11.98 -0.09 -14.04
N TRP A 475 12.00 1.21 -14.27
CA TRP A 475 10.79 2.00 -14.53
C TRP A 475 10.04 1.54 -15.81
N GLY A 476 10.77 1.06 -16.83
CA GLY A 476 10.17 0.58 -18.07
C GLY A 476 9.41 -0.73 -17.89
N GLU A 477 9.96 -1.64 -17.09
CA GLU A 477 9.29 -2.88 -16.65
C GLU A 477 8.01 -2.54 -15.88
N THR A 478 8.12 -1.64 -14.88
CA THR A 478 6.97 -1.18 -14.09
C THR A 478 5.89 -0.56 -14.98
N LEU A 479 6.26 0.32 -15.91
CA LEU A 479 5.28 0.90 -16.84
C LEU A 479 4.57 -0.17 -17.68
N TRP A 480 5.32 -1.17 -18.17
CA TRP A 480 4.73 -2.28 -18.94
C TRP A 480 3.77 -3.11 -18.09
N HIS A 481 4.15 -3.40 -16.84
CA HIS A 481 3.32 -4.08 -15.84
C HIS A 481 1.97 -3.39 -15.66
N GLU A 482 2.01 -2.08 -15.39
CA GLU A 482 0.80 -1.31 -15.14
C GLU A 482 -0.08 -1.18 -16.39
N LEU A 483 0.52 -1.10 -17.57
CA LEU A 483 -0.23 -1.09 -18.84
C LEU A 483 -0.87 -2.46 -19.15
N ALA A 484 -0.28 -3.57 -18.69
CA ALA A 484 -0.92 -4.89 -18.77
C ALA A 484 -2.17 -4.93 -17.87
N HIS A 485 -2.15 -4.32 -16.69
CA HIS A 485 -3.34 -4.18 -15.85
C HIS A 485 -4.45 -3.36 -16.54
N VAL A 486 -4.14 -2.32 -17.33
CA VAL A 486 -5.14 -1.56 -18.07
C VAL A 486 -5.97 -2.50 -18.96
N ILE A 487 -5.33 -3.44 -19.64
CA ILE A 487 -6.00 -4.42 -20.50
C ILE A 487 -6.82 -5.41 -19.65
N THR A 488 -6.19 -6.06 -18.68
CA THR A 488 -6.79 -7.18 -17.95
C THR A 488 -7.92 -6.74 -17.02
N LEU A 489 -7.78 -5.60 -16.37
CA LEU A 489 -8.82 -5.02 -15.51
C LEU A 489 -10.05 -4.60 -16.33
N GLN A 490 -9.85 -3.92 -17.47
CA GLN A 490 -11.00 -3.53 -18.30
C GLN A 490 -11.68 -4.75 -18.94
N LEU A 491 -10.90 -5.74 -19.40
CA LEU A 491 -11.43 -6.97 -20.00
C LEU A 491 -12.24 -7.80 -19.01
N SER A 492 -11.86 -7.83 -17.75
CA SER A 492 -12.56 -8.52 -16.65
C SER A 492 -13.67 -7.68 -15.98
N GLY A 493 -13.94 -6.46 -16.46
CA GLY A 493 -14.84 -5.53 -15.78
C GLY A 493 -14.40 -5.19 -14.36
N ASN A 494 -13.08 -5.11 -14.12
CA ASN A 494 -12.45 -4.86 -12.83
C ASN A 494 -12.79 -5.90 -11.75
N ARG A 495 -12.99 -7.18 -12.15
CA ARG A 495 -13.33 -8.28 -11.22
C ARG A 495 -12.28 -9.37 -11.14
N LEU A 496 -11.09 -9.10 -11.68
CA LEU A 496 -10.01 -10.08 -11.74
C LEU A 496 -9.45 -10.37 -10.35
N PRO A 497 -9.24 -11.65 -9.95
CA PRO A 497 -8.57 -11.96 -8.72
C PRO A 497 -7.09 -11.55 -8.81
N ARG A 498 -6.51 -11.17 -7.69
CA ARG A 498 -5.18 -10.57 -7.65
C ARG A 498 -4.11 -11.49 -8.23
N TRP A 499 -4.16 -12.80 -7.95
CA TRP A 499 -3.20 -13.75 -8.51
C TRP A 499 -3.17 -13.75 -10.05
N LEU A 500 -4.34 -13.65 -10.69
CA LEU A 500 -4.42 -13.66 -12.16
C LEU A 500 -4.02 -12.29 -12.75
N SER A 501 -4.41 -11.21 -12.08
CA SER A 501 -4.03 -9.84 -12.47
C SER A 501 -2.51 -9.66 -12.43
N GLU A 502 -1.90 -9.90 -11.28
CA GLU A 502 -0.46 -9.74 -11.06
C GLU A 502 0.36 -10.77 -11.85
N GLY A 503 -0.08 -12.03 -11.83
CA GLY A 503 0.60 -13.09 -12.58
C GLY A 503 0.62 -12.83 -14.08
N THR A 504 -0.45 -12.25 -14.63
CA THR A 504 -0.51 -11.86 -16.04
C THR A 504 0.42 -10.69 -16.34
N SER A 505 0.47 -9.67 -15.50
CA SER A 505 1.35 -8.53 -15.70
C SER A 505 2.83 -8.94 -15.68
N VAL A 506 3.26 -9.73 -14.70
CA VAL A 506 4.64 -10.27 -14.66
C VAL A 506 4.94 -11.20 -15.84
N TYR A 507 3.98 -11.98 -16.30
CA TYR A 507 4.12 -12.77 -17.51
C TYR A 507 4.33 -11.90 -18.74
N GLU A 508 3.60 -10.79 -18.87
CA GLU A 508 3.72 -9.84 -19.97
C GLU A 508 5.05 -9.07 -19.95
N GLU A 509 5.61 -8.74 -18.78
CA GLU A 509 6.98 -8.19 -18.64
C GLU A 509 8.00 -9.10 -19.29
N ARG A 510 8.02 -10.38 -18.91
CA ARG A 510 8.97 -11.38 -19.45
C ARG A 510 8.82 -11.59 -20.96
N ARG A 511 7.60 -11.42 -21.48
CA ARG A 511 7.34 -11.47 -22.90
C ARG A 511 7.79 -10.23 -23.65
N ALA A 512 7.81 -9.09 -22.98
CA ALA A 512 8.30 -7.84 -23.57
C ALA A 512 9.82 -7.83 -23.67
N ARG A 513 10.48 -8.18 -22.59
CA ARG A 513 11.94 -8.28 -22.51
C ARG A 513 12.32 -9.54 -21.73
N ALA A 514 13.19 -10.36 -22.34
CA ALA A 514 13.53 -11.67 -21.81
C ALA A 514 14.25 -11.58 -20.45
N GLU A 515 14.90 -10.46 -20.15
CA GLU A 515 15.59 -10.18 -18.90
C GLU A 515 14.68 -9.73 -17.75
N TRP A 516 13.45 -9.26 -18.02
CA TRP A 516 12.54 -8.78 -16.98
C TRP A 516 11.98 -9.95 -16.16
N GLY A 517 11.94 -9.82 -14.82
CA GLY A 517 11.29 -10.76 -13.90
C GLY A 517 11.95 -12.12 -13.69
N ARG A 518 13.31 -12.28 -13.87
CA ARG A 518 14.01 -13.57 -13.77
C ARG A 518 14.75 -13.84 -12.47
N ASP A 519 14.83 -12.93 -11.57
CA ASP A 519 15.66 -12.97 -10.36
C ASP A 519 15.10 -13.83 -9.21
N MET A 520 13.96 -14.50 -9.40
CA MET A 520 13.28 -15.29 -8.37
C MET A 520 13.45 -16.82 -8.51
N ASP A 521 14.12 -17.31 -9.53
CA ASP A 521 14.24 -18.76 -9.80
C ASP A 521 14.86 -19.54 -8.61
N ILE A 522 15.97 -19.06 -8.05
CA ILE A 522 16.69 -19.73 -6.96
C ILE A 522 15.86 -19.71 -5.65
N PRO A 523 15.40 -18.56 -5.13
CA PRO A 523 14.58 -18.55 -3.92
C PRO A 523 13.27 -19.35 -4.09
N PHE A 524 12.66 -19.34 -5.28
CA PHE A 524 11.46 -20.12 -5.54
C PHE A 524 11.73 -21.63 -5.54
N ALA A 525 12.82 -22.08 -6.17
CA ALA A 525 13.23 -23.50 -6.14
C ALA A 525 13.45 -24.00 -4.71
N ARG A 526 14.05 -23.18 -3.84
CA ARG A 526 14.21 -23.48 -2.40
C ARG A 526 12.87 -23.55 -1.66
N SER A 527 11.94 -22.66 -1.97
CA SER A 527 10.59 -22.70 -1.40
C SER A 527 9.80 -23.93 -1.85
N LEU A 528 9.95 -24.32 -3.10
CA LEU A 528 9.34 -25.54 -3.64
C LEU A 528 9.88 -26.80 -2.93
N GLU A 529 11.19 -26.88 -2.68
CA GLU A 529 11.81 -27.99 -1.94
C GLU A 529 11.31 -28.09 -0.49
N ARG A 530 11.02 -26.95 0.15
CA ARG A 530 10.49 -26.87 1.52
C ARG A 530 8.97 -27.07 1.61
N GLY A 531 8.28 -27.25 0.49
CA GLY A 531 6.82 -27.33 0.46
C GLY A 531 6.09 -26.03 0.86
N GLN A 532 6.74 -24.88 0.63
CA GLN A 532 6.24 -23.54 1.00
C GLN A 532 5.53 -22.83 -0.17
N VAL A 533 5.26 -23.54 -1.27
CA VAL A 533 4.54 -22.99 -2.43
C VAL A 533 3.03 -23.05 -2.17
N LEU A 534 2.34 -21.97 -2.45
CA LEU A 534 0.91 -21.85 -2.20
C LEU A 534 0.09 -22.70 -3.18
N LYS A 535 -1.04 -23.23 -2.72
CA LYS A 535 -2.02 -23.84 -3.62
C LYS A 535 -2.78 -22.76 -4.40
N ILE A 536 -3.30 -23.09 -5.58
CA ILE A 536 -4.00 -22.11 -6.44
C ILE A 536 -5.19 -21.48 -5.69
N ARG A 537 -5.91 -22.26 -4.87
CA ARG A 537 -7.01 -21.75 -4.04
C ARG A 537 -6.59 -20.70 -3.04
N ASP A 538 -5.35 -20.78 -2.55
CA ASP A 538 -4.82 -19.90 -1.51
C ASP A 538 -3.91 -18.79 -2.07
N LEU A 539 -3.69 -18.77 -3.39
CA LEU A 539 -2.68 -17.91 -4.01
C LEU A 539 -2.99 -16.40 -3.81
N ASN A 540 -4.27 -16.01 -3.78
CA ASN A 540 -4.67 -14.63 -3.45
C ASN A 540 -4.16 -14.19 -2.08
N SER A 541 -4.19 -15.08 -1.09
CA SER A 541 -3.73 -14.75 0.27
C SER A 541 -2.23 -14.44 0.35
N GLY A 542 -1.44 -14.95 -0.60
CA GLY A 542 -0.01 -14.68 -0.70
C GLY A 542 0.33 -13.20 -0.94
N PHE A 543 -0.60 -12.44 -1.50
CA PHE A 543 -0.43 -11.00 -1.74
C PHE A 543 -0.74 -10.12 -0.53
N SER A 544 -1.20 -10.70 0.57
CA SER A 544 -1.58 -9.96 1.78
C SER A 544 -0.47 -9.89 2.83
N SER A 545 0.70 -10.49 2.58
CA SER A 545 1.82 -10.53 3.51
C SER A 545 3.12 -10.11 2.85
N SER A 546 3.88 -9.22 3.50
CA SER A 546 5.21 -8.78 3.03
C SER A 546 6.22 -9.93 2.90
N THR A 547 6.03 -11.03 3.63
CA THR A 547 6.92 -12.20 3.57
C THR A 547 6.62 -13.13 2.39
N THR A 548 5.41 -13.11 1.85
CA THR A 548 4.97 -14.01 0.77
C THR A 548 4.71 -13.30 -0.56
N ILE A 549 4.56 -11.99 -0.55
CA ILE A 549 4.12 -11.21 -1.71
C ILE A 549 5.00 -11.44 -2.95
N SER A 550 6.33 -11.35 -2.83
CA SER A 550 7.25 -11.56 -3.97
C SER A 550 7.14 -12.97 -4.55
N TYR A 551 6.99 -13.98 -3.68
CA TYR A 551 6.76 -15.36 -4.11
C TYR A 551 5.41 -15.53 -4.80
N ALA A 552 4.36 -14.86 -4.31
CA ALA A 552 3.03 -14.90 -4.91
C ALA A 552 3.02 -14.30 -6.32
N TYR A 553 3.66 -13.15 -6.54
CA TYR A 553 3.86 -12.56 -7.87
C TYR A 553 4.53 -13.54 -8.83
N TYR A 554 5.65 -14.12 -8.39
CA TYR A 554 6.41 -15.04 -9.22
C TYR A 554 5.65 -16.34 -9.49
N GLN A 555 5.07 -16.97 -8.47
CA GLN A 555 4.27 -18.20 -8.63
C GLN A 555 3.06 -17.98 -9.53
N ALA A 556 2.37 -16.86 -9.37
CA ALA A 556 1.23 -16.51 -10.21
C ALA A 556 1.63 -16.37 -11.68
N SER A 557 2.78 -15.75 -11.96
CA SER A 557 3.28 -15.62 -13.33
C SER A 557 3.67 -16.98 -13.95
N LEU A 558 4.23 -17.89 -13.17
CA LEU A 558 4.49 -19.27 -13.61
C LEU A 558 3.21 -20.05 -13.90
N LEU A 559 2.16 -19.83 -13.10
CA LEU A 559 0.84 -20.44 -13.35
C LEU A 559 0.22 -19.89 -14.64
N VAL A 560 0.31 -18.58 -14.89
CA VAL A 560 -0.16 -17.97 -16.14
C VAL A 560 0.62 -18.52 -17.34
N GLU A 561 1.94 -18.60 -17.24
CA GLU A 561 2.80 -19.22 -18.25
C GLU A 561 2.36 -20.66 -18.54
N HIS A 562 2.16 -21.47 -17.49
CA HIS A 562 1.68 -22.85 -17.61
C HIS A 562 0.32 -22.96 -18.30
N ILE A 563 -0.64 -22.07 -17.96
CA ILE A 563 -1.95 -22.00 -18.63
C ILE A 563 -1.78 -21.71 -20.12
N VAL A 564 -0.91 -20.76 -20.49
CA VAL A 564 -0.67 -20.43 -21.89
C VAL A 564 0.00 -21.57 -22.63
N GLU A 565 0.99 -22.24 -22.03
CA GLU A 565 1.70 -23.38 -22.64
C GLU A 565 0.80 -24.60 -22.87
N THR A 566 -0.13 -24.85 -21.94
CA THR A 566 -0.98 -26.05 -21.98
C THR A 566 -2.32 -25.83 -22.68
N HIS A 567 -2.91 -24.65 -22.57
CA HIS A 567 -4.24 -24.34 -23.09
C HIS A 567 -4.23 -23.24 -24.17
N GLY A 568 -3.18 -22.41 -24.23
CA GLY A 568 -3.03 -21.33 -25.21
C GLY A 568 -3.53 -19.95 -24.74
N GLN A 569 -3.09 -18.92 -25.47
CA GLN A 569 -3.40 -17.50 -25.16
C GLN A 569 -4.90 -17.19 -25.18
N ARG A 570 -5.66 -17.82 -26.06
CA ARG A 570 -7.12 -17.60 -26.15
C ARG A 570 -7.84 -18.08 -24.89
N GLN A 571 -7.40 -19.20 -24.30
CA GLN A 571 -7.97 -19.74 -23.10
C GLN A 571 -7.61 -18.88 -21.87
N LEU A 572 -6.39 -18.33 -21.83
CA LEU A 572 -6.03 -17.33 -20.81
C LEU A 572 -6.95 -16.10 -20.92
N ARG A 573 -7.16 -15.58 -22.13
CA ARG A 573 -8.11 -14.48 -22.36
C ARG A 573 -9.53 -14.86 -21.90
N ALA A 574 -10.03 -16.03 -22.30
CA ALA A 574 -11.35 -16.51 -21.88
C ALA A 574 -11.46 -16.65 -20.36
N LEU A 575 -10.37 -17.02 -19.68
CA LEU A 575 -10.31 -17.07 -18.23
C LEU A 575 -10.48 -15.66 -17.62
N VAL A 576 -9.78 -14.65 -18.16
CA VAL A 576 -9.93 -13.25 -17.71
C VAL A 576 -11.36 -12.74 -17.96
N GLU A 577 -11.92 -12.99 -19.14
CA GLU A 577 -13.30 -12.61 -19.50
C GLU A 577 -14.37 -13.29 -18.63
N ALA A 578 -14.12 -14.52 -18.16
CA ALA A 578 -15.06 -15.22 -17.31
C ALA A 578 -15.36 -14.50 -15.98
N TYR A 579 -14.41 -13.74 -15.45
CA TYR A 579 -14.62 -12.94 -14.23
C TYR A 579 -15.53 -11.71 -14.46
N ALA A 580 -15.62 -11.20 -15.69
CA ALA A 580 -16.54 -10.10 -16.01
C ALA A 580 -18.02 -10.47 -15.72
N ASP A 581 -18.35 -11.75 -15.86
CA ASP A 581 -19.69 -12.28 -15.59
C ASP A 581 -19.94 -12.57 -14.08
N GLY A 582 -18.95 -12.30 -13.19
CA GLY A 582 -19.04 -12.54 -11.76
C GLY A 582 -18.74 -13.99 -11.35
N SER A 583 -18.10 -14.79 -12.21
CA SER A 583 -17.63 -16.14 -11.87
C SER A 583 -16.58 -16.10 -10.76
N ASP A 584 -16.61 -17.03 -9.82
CA ASP A 584 -15.51 -17.32 -8.93
C ASP A 584 -14.37 -18.06 -9.66
N THR A 585 -13.24 -18.26 -8.99
CA THR A 585 -12.04 -18.86 -9.60
C THR A 585 -12.31 -20.29 -10.11
N GLU A 586 -13.07 -21.12 -9.39
CA GLU A 586 -13.37 -22.49 -9.81
C GLU A 586 -14.28 -22.52 -11.05
N ALA A 587 -15.33 -21.71 -11.01
CA ALA A 587 -16.25 -21.58 -12.14
C ALA A 587 -15.56 -21.00 -13.39
N ALA A 588 -14.70 -19.99 -13.21
CA ALA A 588 -13.94 -19.36 -14.28
C ALA A 588 -12.96 -20.36 -14.94
N ILE A 589 -12.19 -21.11 -14.14
CA ILE A 589 -11.30 -22.17 -14.64
C ILE A 589 -12.09 -23.23 -15.41
N LYS A 590 -13.20 -23.73 -14.85
CA LYS A 590 -14.04 -24.73 -15.50
C LYS A 590 -14.60 -24.22 -16.83
N LYS A 591 -15.09 -22.97 -16.85
CA LYS A 591 -15.66 -22.33 -18.03
C LYS A 591 -14.63 -22.12 -19.13
N ALA A 592 -13.44 -21.60 -18.79
CA ALA A 592 -12.43 -21.19 -19.77
C ALA A 592 -11.51 -22.34 -20.21
N LEU A 593 -11.10 -23.21 -19.27
CA LEU A 593 -10.12 -24.26 -19.53
C LEU A 593 -10.73 -25.65 -19.70
N GLY A 594 -12.00 -25.84 -19.30
CA GLY A 594 -12.70 -27.12 -19.38
C GLY A 594 -12.32 -28.15 -18.30
N ILE A 595 -11.41 -27.81 -17.40
CA ILE A 595 -10.88 -28.64 -16.30
C ILE A 595 -11.29 -28.05 -14.95
N ASN A 596 -11.21 -28.83 -13.87
CA ASN A 596 -11.41 -28.31 -12.53
C ASN A 596 -10.08 -27.78 -11.93
N ILE A 597 -10.17 -27.07 -10.82
CA ILE A 597 -9.01 -26.42 -10.19
C ILE A 597 -7.99 -27.44 -9.66
N ASP A 598 -8.42 -28.64 -9.25
CA ASP A 598 -7.53 -29.70 -8.76
C ASP A 598 -6.72 -30.34 -9.90
N GLU A 599 -7.35 -30.49 -11.08
CA GLU A 599 -6.67 -30.92 -12.29
C GLU A 599 -5.62 -29.88 -12.74
N LEU A 600 -5.95 -28.60 -12.68
CA LEU A 600 -4.99 -27.53 -12.97
C LEU A 600 -3.85 -27.52 -11.95
N GLN A 601 -4.15 -27.68 -10.65
CA GLN A 601 -3.13 -27.77 -9.60
C GLN A 601 -2.17 -28.92 -9.85
N ALA A 602 -2.69 -30.12 -10.10
CA ALA A 602 -1.87 -31.31 -10.35
C ALA A 602 -0.95 -31.14 -11.58
N SER A 603 -1.50 -30.56 -12.66
CA SER A 603 -0.72 -30.26 -13.88
C SER A 603 0.37 -29.24 -13.61
N PHE A 604 0.06 -28.18 -12.86
CA PHE A 604 1.02 -27.15 -12.50
C PHE A 604 2.12 -27.66 -11.56
N ASP A 605 1.75 -28.44 -10.52
CA ASP A 605 2.73 -29.07 -9.60
C ASP A 605 3.73 -29.94 -10.38
N ALA A 606 3.25 -30.75 -11.33
CA ALA A 606 4.10 -31.59 -12.18
C ALA A 606 5.02 -30.73 -13.09
N ALA A 607 4.53 -29.61 -13.62
CA ALA A 607 5.32 -28.69 -14.43
C ALA A 607 6.42 -28.01 -13.61
N LEU A 608 6.12 -27.58 -12.39
CA LEU A 608 7.11 -27.00 -11.47
C LEU A 608 8.19 -28.02 -11.08
N ASP A 609 7.80 -29.25 -10.74
CA ASP A 609 8.75 -30.31 -10.41
C ASP A 609 9.73 -30.58 -11.58
N LYS A 610 9.21 -30.65 -12.80
CA LYS A 610 10.02 -30.83 -14.01
C LYS A 610 10.93 -29.64 -14.25
N ARG A 611 10.41 -28.42 -14.17
CA ARG A 611 11.16 -27.16 -14.43
C ARG A 611 12.33 -27.00 -13.47
N TYR A 612 12.11 -27.24 -12.19
CA TYR A 612 13.08 -26.98 -11.13
C TYR A 612 13.95 -28.19 -10.72
N ALA A 613 13.75 -29.37 -11.30
CA ALA A 613 14.48 -30.60 -10.94
C ALA A 613 16.02 -30.45 -11.01
N THR A 614 16.53 -29.87 -12.09
CA THR A 614 17.97 -29.67 -12.29
C THR A 614 18.50 -28.57 -11.36
N LEU A 615 17.77 -27.44 -11.25
CA LEU A 615 18.17 -26.35 -10.37
C LEU A 615 18.22 -26.78 -8.90
N ARG A 616 17.22 -27.50 -8.41
CA ARG A 616 17.21 -28.06 -7.04
C ARG A 616 18.39 -28.98 -6.77
N ARG A 617 18.79 -29.79 -7.75
CA ARG A 617 20.00 -30.64 -7.61
C ARG A 617 21.27 -29.81 -7.50
N ALA A 618 21.44 -28.79 -8.37
CA ALA A 618 22.60 -27.91 -8.35
C ALA A 618 22.70 -27.07 -7.07
N LEU A 619 21.55 -26.72 -6.47
CA LEU A 619 21.48 -25.94 -5.23
C LEU A 619 21.77 -26.73 -3.95
N LYS A 620 21.91 -28.05 -4.01
CA LYS A 620 22.28 -28.87 -2.84
C LYS A 620 23.66 -28.50 -2.34
N VAL A 621 23.75 -28.15 -1.07
CA VAL A 621 25.02 -27.86 -0.40
C VAL A 621 25.63 -29.19 0.05
N PRO A 622 26.88 -29.52 -0.35
CA PRO A 622 27.56 -30.74 0.10
C PRO A 622 27.78 -30.74 1.61
N GLU A 623 27.73 -31.95 2.19
CA GLU A 623 28.04 -32.15 3.59
C GLU A 623 29.48 -31.70 3.89
N GLY A 624 29.66 -30.99 4.98
CA GLY A 624 30.97 -30.49 5.42
C GLY A 624 31.44 -29.20 4.72
N LEU A 625 30.71 -28.66 3.75
CA LEU A 625 31.01 -27.35 3.18
C LEU A 625 30.58 -26.24 4.15
N ALA A 626 31.54 -25.48 4.65
CA ALA A 626 31.33 -24.39 5.61
C ALA A 626 32.28 -23.22 5.32
N PRO A 627 31.90 -21.97 5.72
CA PRO A 627 32.79 -20.81 5.61
C PRO A 627 34.11 -21.03 6.36
N GLY A 628 35.23 -20.54 5.78
CA GLY A 628 36.54 -20.55 6.45
C GLY A 628 37.29 -21.87 6.42
N LEU A 629 36.86 -22.81 5.60
CA LEU A 629 37.62 -24.06 5.38
C LEU A 629 38.96 -23.80 4.68
N PRO A 630 40.02 -24.62 4.99
CA PRO A 630 41.27 -24.59 4.22
C PRO A 630 41.01 -24.94 2.73
N LEU A 631 41.75 -24.29 1.82
CA LEU A 631 41.62 -24.46 0.37
C LEU A 631 41.64 -25.93 -0.07
N GLU A 632 42.55 -26.76 0.49
CA GLU A 632 42.61 -28.19 0.15
C GLU A 632 41.34 -28.97 0.47
N LYS A 633 40.63 -28.57 1.56
CA LYS A 633 39.33 -29.18 1.91
C LYS A 633 38.23 -28.74 0.96
N ILE A 634 38.20 -27.42 0.64
CA ILE A 634 37.24 -26.87 -0.32
C ILE A 634 37.41 -27.58 -1.67
N LYS A 635 38.64 -27.70 -2.14
CA LYS A 635 38.95 -28.39 -3.40
C LYS A 635 38.49 -29.86 -3.39
N ALA A 636 38.80 -30.61 -2.33
CA ALA A 636 38.36 -31.99 -2.20
C ALA A 636 36.83 -32.14 -2.22
N ILE A 637 36.10 -31.21 -1.56
CA ILE A 637 34.61 -31.17 -1.57
C ILE A 637 34.10 -30.85 -2.97
N ALA A 638 34.66 -29.85 -3.64
CA ALA A 638 34.25 -29.46 -4.99
C ALA A 638 34.53 -30.54 -6.04
N ASP A 639 35.68 -31.24 -5.94
CA ASP A 639 36.01 -32.38 -6.81
C ASP A 639 35.07 -33.58 -6.60
N ALA A 640 34.66 -33.83 -5.35
CA ALA A 640 33.71 -34.90 -5.01
C ALA A 640 32.25 -34.54 -5.38
N ASN A 641 31.92 -33.24 -5.53
CA ASN A 641 30.59 -32.74 -5.82
C ASN A 641 30.57 -31.76 -7.01
N PRO A 642 30.93 -32.22 -8.21
CA PRO A 642 31.09 -31.34 -9.38
C PRO A 642 29.77 -30.69 -9.84
N GLU A 643 28.62 -31.25 -9.46
CA GLU A 643 27.30 -30.73 -9.76
C GLU A 643 26.75 -29.75 -8.67
N SER A 644 27.54 -29.45 -7.64
CA SER A 644 27.11 -28.50 -6.60
C SER A 644 27.55 -27.08 -6.95
N PHE A 645 26.57 -26.22 -7.16
CA PHE A 645 26.80 -24.77 -7.39
C PHE A 645 27.60 -24.15 -6.23
N ALA A 646 27.14 -24.37 -4.98
CA ALA A 646 27.78 -23.81 -3.80
C ALA A 646 29.28 -24.23 -3.69
N ALA A 647 29.61 -25.52 -3.98
CA ALA A 647 30.98 -26.00 -3.92
C ALA A 647 31.88 -25.34 -4.98
N GLN A 648 31.38 -25.16 -6.21
CA GLN A 648 32.10 -24.48 -7.28
C GLN A 648 32.29 -23.00 -7.02
N MET A 649 31.26 -22.30 -6.49
CA MET A 649 31.37 -20.89 -6.09
C MET A 649 32.40 -20.70 -4.98
N THR A 650 32.30 -21.46 -3.89
CA THR A 650 33.27 -21.41 -2.78
C THR A 650 34.71 -21.72 -3.24
N LEU A 651 34.90 -22.66 -4.16
CA LEU A 651 36.21 -22.94 -4.73
C LEU A 651 36.74 -21.77 -5.56
N GLY A 652 35.89 -21.17 -6.39
CA GLY A 652 36.24 -19.96 -7.17
C GLY A 652 36.68 -18.80 -6.29
N GLU A 653 35.92 -18.50 -5.24
CA GLU A 653 36.25 -17.47 -4.27
C GLU A 653 37.56 -17.72 -3.54
N ALA A 654 37.77 -18.97 -3.06
CA ALA A 654 39.00 -19.35 -2.35
C ALA A 654 40.26 -19.29 -3.23
N LEU A 655 40.13 -19.48 -4.54
CA LEU A 655 41.21 -19.43 -5.51
C LEU A 655 41.45 -18.02 -6.12
N ALA A 656 40.53 -17.09 -5.95
CA ALA A 656 40.53 -15.80 -6.67
C ALA A 656 41.85 -15.01 -6.57
N GLU A 657 42.50 -15.02 -5.41
CA GLU A 657 43.79 -14.34 -5.18
C GLU A 657 45.00 -15.22 -5.49
N SER A 658 44.94 -16.52 -5.17
CA SER A 658 46.11 -17.43 -5.25
C SER A 658 46.28 -18.07 -6.62
N ASN A 659 45.20 -18.35 -7.31
CA ASN A 659 45.17 -18.98 -8.65
C ASN A 659 44.00 -18.50 -9.48
N PRO A 660 44.09 -17.28 -10.08
CA PRO A 660 43.00 -16.67 -10.82
C PRO A 660 42.43 -17.51 -11.98
N ASP A 661 43.29 -18.31 -12.66
CA ASP A 661 42.82 -19.15 -13.79
C ASP A 661 41.96 -20.31 -13.29
N ALA A 662 42.35 -20.95 -12.20
CA ALA A 662 41.55 -21.99 -11.57
C ALA A 662 40.27 -21.44 -10.94
N ALA A 663 40.32 -20.23 -10.40
CA ALA A 663 39.13 -19.53 -9.90
C ALA A 663 38.10 -19.32 -11.01
N ILE A 664 38.53 -18.77 -12.15
CA ILE A 664 37.65 -18.57 -13.32
C ILE A 664 37.06 -19.91 -13.78
N ALA A 665 37.88 -20.99 -13.84
CA ALA A 665 37.38 -22.31 -14.24
C ALA A 665 36.29 -22.85 -13.29
N ALA A 666 36.43 -22.60 -11.97
CA ALA A 666 35.42 -22.97 -10.98
C ALA A 666 34.13 -22.14 -11.14
N PHE A 667 34.22 -20.84 -11.33
CA PHE A 667 33.07 -19.99 -11.62
C PHE A 667 32.41 -20.33 -12.96
N GLU A 668 33.16 -20.70 -14.01
CA GLU A 668 32.58 -21.16 -15.28
C GLU A 668 31.79 -22.45 -15.12
N LYS A 669 32.26 -23.40 -14.26
CA LYS A 669 31.44 -24.56 -13.87
C LYS A 669 30.18 -24.19 -13.13
N ALA A 670 30.27 -23.25 -12.17
CA ALA A 670 29.10 -22.74 -11.46
C ALA A 670 28.09 -22.11 -12.44
N ALA A 671 28.55 -21.31 -13.40
CA ALA A 671 27.73 -20.70 -14.44
C ALA A 671 27.05 -21.73 -15.35
N GLN A 672 27.70 -22.88 -15.63
CA GLN A 672 27.09 -23.99 -16.37
C GLN A 672 25.98 -24.68 -15.57
N LEU A 673 26.13 -24.78 -14.25
CA LEU A 673 25.12 -25.37 -13.36
C LEU A 673 23.90 -24.46 -13.19
N ILE A 674 24.13 -23.16 -12.95
CA ILE A 674 23.07 -22.14 -12.77
C ILE A 674 23.51 -20.86 -13.51
N PRO A 675 23.12 -20.72 -14.79
CA PRO A 675 23.56 -19.59 -15.60
C PRO A 675 22.89 -18.26 -15.22
N ASN A 676 21.66 -18.31 -14.67
CA ASN A 676 20.85 -17.13 -14.41
C ASN A 676 20.89 -16.73 -12.92
N VAL A 677 22.08 -16.49 -12.37
CA VAL A 677 22.26 -15.99 -11.00
C VAL A 677 22.45 -14.48 -11.06
N PRO A 678 21.56 -13.67 -10.46
CA PRO A 678 21.69 -12.21 -10.46
C PRO A 678 22.69 -11.70 -9.40
N GLY A 679 23.14 -10.47 -9.58
CA GLY A 679 23.88 -9.71 -8.59
C GLY A 679 25.30 -10.23 -8.28
N GLU A 680 25.79 -9.86 -7.10
CA GLU A 680 27.17 -10.17 -6.67
C GLU A 680 27.43 -11.67 -6.46
N ASP A 681 26.41 -12.45 -6.14
CA ASP A 681 26.48 -13.90 -5.99
C ASP A 681 26.57 -14.64 -7.34
N SER A 682 26.55 -13.90 -8.46
CA SER A 682 26.65 -14.46 -9.79
C SER A 682 28.05 -15.01 -10.05
N PRO A 683 28.17 -16.21 -10.61
CA PRO A 683 29.45 -16.69 -11.10
C PRO A 683 30.05 -15.78 -12.17
N HIS A 684 29.21 -15.09 -12.96
CA HIS A 684 29.66 -14.11 -13.94
C HIS A 684 30.27 -12.87 -13.28
N ALA A 685 29.74 -12.42 -12.12
CA ALA A 685 30.34 -11.34 -11.33
C ALA A 685 31.75 -11.78 -10.82
N GLY A 686 31.87 -13.00 -10.31
CA GLY A 686 33.15 -13.57 -9.90
C GLY A 686 34.17 -13.65 -11.04
N ILE A 687 33.75 -14.13 -12.22
CA ILE A 687 34.61 -14.16 -13.42
C ILE A 687 35.04 -12.74 -13.81
N ALA A 688 34.14 -11.78 -13.83
CA ALA A 688 34.43 -10.40 -14.20
C ALA A 688 35.46 -9.77 -13.24
N ALA A 689 35.25 -9.92 -11.93
CA ALA A 689 36.14 -9.39 -10.90
C ALA A 689 37.57 -9.95 -11.02
N VAL A 690 37.69 -11.27 -11.15
CA VAL A 690 39.03 -11.94 -11.31
C VAL A 690 39.68 -11.55 -12.63
N ALA A 691 38.94 -11.52 -13.74
CA ALA A 691 39.47 -11.12 -15.06
C ALA A 691 39.93 -9.65 -15.06
N LEU A 692 39.24 -8.74 -14.41
CA LEU A 692 39.65 -7.33 -14.27
C LEU A 692 40.97 -7.20 -13.50
N LYS A 693 41.14 -7.92 -12.38
CA LYS A 693 42.38 -7.96 -11.60
C LYS A 693 43.55 -8.47 -12.44
N LYS A 694 43.32 -9.44 -13.33
CA LYS A 694 44.34 -9.94 -14.28
C LYS A 694 44.63 -9.03 -15.44
N GLY A 695 43.81 -8.00 -15.69
CA GLY A 695 43.88 -7.16 -16.88
C GLY A 695 43.25 -7.80 -18.13
N ASP A 696 42.55 -8.95 -18.01
CA ASP A 696 41.84 -9.60 -19.12
C ASP A 696 40.48 -8.92 -19.36
N LYS A 697 40.54 -7.72 -19.98
CA LYS A 697 39.37 -6.88 -20.29
C LYS A 697 38.36 -7.61 -21.18
N ALA A 698 38.82 -8.47 -22.08
CA ALA A 698 37.93 -9.17 -23.01
C ALA A 698 37.08 -10.22 -22.30
N ARG A 699 37.64 -10.95 -21.35
CA ARG A 699 36.92 -11.95 -20.55
C ARG A 699 35.98 -11.25 -19.56
N ALA A 700 36.45 -10.17 -18.90
CA ALA A 700 35.60 -9.34 -18.04
C ALA A 700 34.39 -8.81 -18.77
N ALA A 701 34.55 -8.26 -19.98
CA ALA A 701 33.44 -7.76 -20.78
C ALA A 701 32.42 -8.86 -21.14
N ARG A 702 32.87 -10.06 -21.50
CA ARG A 702 31.96 -11.19 -21.77
C ARG A 702 31.19 -11.62 -20.52
N ALA A 703 31.85 -11.67 -19.37
CA ALA A 703 31.21 -12.06 -18.13
C ALA A 703 30.15 -11.02 -17.67
N LEU A 704 30.50 -9.73 -17.76
CA LEU A 704 29.52 -8.65 -17.48
C LEU A 704 28.35 -8.63 -18.46
N GLU A 705 28.57 -8.99 -19.72
CA GLU A 705 27.51 -9.13 -20.71
C GLU A 705 26.52 -10.23 -20.35
N GLU A 706 26.99 -11.39 -19.88
CA GLU A 706 26.13 -12.46 -19.39
C GLU A 706 25.40 -12.04 -18.10
N LEU A 707 26.09 -11.39 -17.15
CA LEU A 707 25.49 -10.88 -15.93
C LEU A 707 24.35 -9.87 -16.22
N THR A 708 24.59 -8.91 -17.12
CA THR A 708 23.59 -7.88 -17.47
C THR A 708 22.39 -8.42 -18.28
N LYS A 709 22.45 -9.64 -18.83
CA LYS A 709 21.27 -10.31 -19.41
C LYS A 709 20.30 -10.82 -18.35
N VAL A 710 20.78 -11.04 -17.13
CA VAL A 710 20.00 -11.59 -16.02
C VAL A 710 19.53 -10.51 -15.07
N THR A 711 20.35 -9.47 -14.88
CA THR A 711 20.10 -8.40 -13.91
C THR A 711 19.75 -7.10 -14.63
N HIS A 712 18.48 -6.88 -14.89
CA HIS A 712 17.96 -5.72 -15.63
C HIS A 712 17.93 -4.40 -14.84
N THR A 713 18.30 -4.44 -13.56
CA THR A 713 18.41 -3.26 -12.69
C THR A 713 19.86 -2.88 -12.38
N ASP A 714 20.82 -3.74 -12.66
CA ASP A 714 22.25 -3.49 -12.34
C ASP A 714 22.88 -2.49 -13.32
N VAL A 715 22.71 -1.22 -13.03
CA VAL A 715 23.26 -0.12 -13.84
C VAL A 715 24.79 -0.07 -13.72
N GLU A 716 25.36 -0.47 -12.58
CA GLU A 716 26.82 -0.41 -12.37
C GLU A 716 27.58 -1.42 -13.22
N SER A 717 27.13 -2.68 -13.26
CA SER A 717 27.71 -3.68 -14.17
C SER A 717 27.54 -3.29 -15.63
N ALA A 718 26.44 -2.65 -16.01
CA ALA A 718 26.24 -2.12 -17.36
C ALA A 718 27.21 -0.98 -17.68
N ARG A 719 27.47 -0.04 -16.75
CA ARG A 719 28.48 1.01 -16.90
C ARG A 719 29.89 0.45 -17.01
N GLN A 720 30.24 -0.53 -16.17
CA GLN A 720 31.54 -1.19 -16.25
C GLN A 720 31.74 -1.88 -17.61
N LEU A 721 30.69 -2.56 -18.10
CA LEU A 721 30.71 -3.15 -19.43
C LEU A 721 30.89 -2.10 -20.53
N ALA A 722 30.16 -0.98 -20.44
CA ALA A 722 30.30 0.12 -21.39
C ALA A 722 31.75 0.70 -21.43
N ALA A 723 32.39 0.79 -20.28
CA ALA A 723 33.78 1.26 -20.18
C ALA A 723 34.80 0.26 -20.76
N LEU A 724 34.48 -1.02 -20.85
CA LEU A 724 35.36 -2.07 -21.38
C LEU A 724 35.21 -2.28 -22.89
N VAL A 725 34.03 -1.97 -23.45
CA VAL A 725 33.77 -2.16 -24.88
C VAL A 725 34.44 -1.04 -25.70
N ASP A 726 35.33 -1.43 -26.61
CA ASP A 726 36.02 -0.49 -27.50
C ASP A 726 35.07 0.01 -28.61
N ALA A 727 34.43 1.16 -28.37
CA ALA A 727 33.49 1.79 -29.30
C ALA A 727 34.08 2.06 -30.68
N THR A 728 35.39 2.09 -30.84
CA THR A 728 36.06 2.29 -32.15
C THR A 728 36.11 1.01 -32.96
N LYS A 729 36.22 -0.13 -32.30
CA LYS A 729 36.27 -1.47 -32.93
C LYS A 729 34.92 -2.14 -32.99
N GLU A 730 34.08 -1.96 -31.98
CA GLU A 730 32.78 -2.63 -31.81
C GLU A 730 31.64 -1.61 -31.59
N PRO A 731 31.41 -0.66 -32.52
CA PRO A 731 30.45 0.43 -32.30
C PRO A 731 29.00 -0.02 -32.08
N ALA A 732 28.57 -1.08 -32.77
CA ALA A 732 27.23 -1.66 -32.59
C ALA A 732 27.04 -2.26 -31.17
N ARG A 733 28.02 -3.01 -30.69
CA ARG A 733 28.02 -3.57 -29.34
C ARG A 733 28.04 -2.47 -28.28
N ALA A 734 28.90 -1.46 -28.44
CA ALA A 734 28.96 -0.31 -27.55
C ALA A 734 27.60 0.42 -27.48
N ARG A 735 26.91 0.59 -28.63
CA ARG A 735 25.57 1.19 -28.71
C ARG A 735 24.55 0.37 -27.91
N THR A 736 24.52 -0.95 -28.08
CA THR A 736 23.60 -1.84 -27.34
C THR A 736 23.82 -1.76 -25.81
N VAL A 737 25.09 -1.78 -25.39
CA VAL A 737 25.43 -1.66 -23.96
C VAL A 737 25.02 -0.31 -23.39
N LEU A 738 25.28 0.79 -24.09
CA LEU A 738 24.85 2.13 -23.64
C LEU A 738 23.34 2.29 -23.62
N GLN A 739 22.62 1.68 -24.59
CA GLN A 739 21.15 1.63 -24.56
C GLN A 739 20.64 0.93 -23.30
N ARG A 740 21.33 -0.11 -22.84
CA ARG A 740 20.99 -0.77 -21.58
C ARG A 740 21.20 0.14 -20.36
N VAL A 741 22.32 0.89 -20.30
CA VAL A 741 22.55 1.83 -19.20
C VAL A 741 21.41 2.85 -19.14
N VAL A 742 21.07 3.51 -20.25
CA VAL A 742 20.04 4.55 -20.29
C VAL A 742 18.60 4.00 -20.13
N SER A 743 18.38 2.71 -20.34
CA SER A 743 17.08 2.07 -20.07
C SER A 743 16.81 1.91 -18.57
N VAL A 744 17.86 1.78 -17.75
CA VAL A 744 17.77 1.68 -16.28
C VAL A 744 17.89 3.05 -15.65
N ASP A 745 18.90 3.84 -16.08
CA ASP A 745 19.12 5.22 -15.64
C ASP A 745 19.02 6.19 -16.82
N PRO A 746 17.82 6.66 -17.15
CA PRO A 746 17.63 7.60 -18.26
C PRO A 746 18.28 8.97 -18.02
N PHE A 747 18.70 9.28 -16.78
CA PHE A 747 19.35 10.54 -16.42
C PHE A 747 20.88 10.49 -16.49
N ASP A 748 21.48 9.37 -16.95
CA ASP A 748 22.93 9.26 -17.17
C ASP A 748 23.36 10.06 -18.38
N ALA A 749 23.84 11.30 -18.12
CA ALA A 749 24.25 12.25 -19.14
C ALA A 749 25.44 11.74 -19.98
N GLU A 750 26.40 11.06 -19.35
CA GLU A 750 27.63 10.59 -20.03
C GLU A 750 27.31 9.44 -21.00
N SER A 751 26.56 8.46 -20.55
CA SER A 751 26.10 7.35 -21.38
C SER A 751 25.20 7.83 -22.53
N SER A 752 24.30 8.79 -22.26
CA SER A 752 23.45 9.42 -23.29
C SER A 752 24.29 10.16 -24.32
N ALA A 753 25.28 10.95 -23.91
CA ALA A 753 26.17 11.65 -24.84
C ALA A 753 27.01 10.66 -25.67
N ALA A 754 27.52 9.58 -25.07
CA ALA A 754 28.26 8.53 -25.77
C ALA A 754 27.36 7.80 -26.81
N LEU A 755 26.14 7.46 -26.42
CA LEU A 755 25.14 6.85 -27.30
C LEU A 755 24.82 7.78 -28.49
N GLY A 756 24.60 9.07 -28.21
CA GLY A 756 24.35 10.08 -29.26
C GLY A 756 25.50 10.18 -30.28
N ARG A 757 26.74 10.17 -29.82
CA ARG A 757 27.93 10.19 -30.72
C ARG A 757 28.01 8.93 -31.60
N LEU A 758 27.72 7.75 -31.04
CA LEU A 758 27.70 6.51 -31.82
C LEU A 758 26.56 6.47 -32.84
N ALA A 759 25.36 6.91 -32.43
CA ALA A 759 24.22 7.00 -33.32
C ALA A 759 24.47 7.99 -34.48
N LEU A 760 25.05 9.16 -34.19
CA LEU A 760 25.40 10.17 -35.19
C LEU A 760 26.41 9.64 -36.19
N LYS A 761 27.43 8.92 -35.73
CA LYS A 761 28.44 8.27 -36.55
C LYS A 761 27.89 7.18 -37.46
N ALA A 762 26.84 6.48 -36.99
CA ALA A 762 26.10 5.45 -37.73
C ALA A 762 25.06 6.04 -38.73
N GLY A 763 24.89 7.40 -38.73
CA GLY A 763 23.87 8.05 -39.56
C GLY A 763 22.46 8.04 -38.99
N ASP A 764 22.27 7.53 -37.79
CA ASP A 764 21.00 7.53 -37.08
C ASP A 764 20.79 8.84 -36.33
N THR A 765 20.43 9.87 -37.13
CA THR A 765 20.27 11.23 -36.61
C THR A 765 19.11 11.36 -35.64
N ALA A 766 18.08 10.51 -35.74
CA ALA A 766 16.94 10.54 -34.84
C ALA A 766 17.33 10.09 -33.43
N GLU A 767 18.01 8.95 -33.29
CA GLU A 767 18.53 8.51 -32.00
C GLU A 767 19.59 9.46 -31.45
N ALA A 768 20.48 9.99 -32.32
CA ALA A 768 21.48 10.95 -31.89
C ALA A 768 20.86 12.22 -31.28
N ILE A 769 19.85 12.81 -31.92
CA ILE A 769 19.13 13.97 -31.40
C ILE A 769 18.47 13.63 -30.05
N ARG A 770 17.77 12.50 -29.96
CA ARG A 770 17.13 12.07 -28.72
C ARG A 770 18.17 11.94 -27.60
N ALA A 771 19.23 11.18 -27.82
CA ALA A 771 20.26 10.94 -26.83
C ALA A 771 20.97 12.24 -26.39
N PHE A 772 21.25 13.17 -27.32
CA PHE A 772 21.87 14.46 -26.98
C PHE A 772 20.88 15.40 -26.26
N ARG A 773 19.57 15.38 -26.59
CA ARG A 773 18.55 16.12 -25.82
C ARG A 773 18.54 15.67 -24.37
N VAL A 774 18.57 14.35 -24.16
CA VAL A 774 18.66 13.75 -22.82
C VAL A 774 19.96 14.19 -22.13
N ALA A 775 21.09 14.07 -22.79
CA ALA A 775 22.38 14.49 -22.24
C ALA A 775 22.39 15.96 -21.79
N VAL A 776 21.84 16.87 -22.59
CA VAL A 776 21.69 18.29 -22.23
C VAL A 776 20.76 18.47 -21.03
N ALA A 777 19.61 17.80 -21.04
CA ALA A 777 18.58 17.91 -19.99
C ALA A 777 19.05 17.32 -18.66
N SER A 778 19.93 16.31 -18.68
CA SER A 778 20.49 15.66 -17.48
C SER A 778 21.59 16.49 -16.80
N LYS A 779 21.78 17.74 -17.19
CA LYS A 779 22.72 18.70 -16.59
C LYS A 779 24.17 18.19 -16.57
N PRO A 780 24.81 17.92 -17.73
CA PRO A 780 26.16 17.38 -17.81
C PRO A 780 27.19 18.36 -17.25
N LEU A 781 28.35 17.84 -16.84
CA LEU A 781 29.46 18.68 -16.39
C LEU A 781 29.94 19.62 -17.49
N ASP A 782 30.12 19.12 -18.71
CA ASP A 782 30.47 19.93 -19.88
C ASP A 782 29.23 20.29 -20.71
N LYS A 783 28.54 21.33 -20.26
CA LYS A 783 27.33 21.83 -20.92
C LYS A 783 27.60 22.35 -22.32
N ALA A 784 28.74 23.03 -22.54
CA ALA A 784 29.06 23.60 -23.84
C ALA A 784 29.24 22.54 -24.92
N THR A 785 29.95 21.45 -24.60
CA THR A 785 30.08 20.28 -25.51
C THR A 785 28.74 19.58 -25.73
N ALA A 786 27.90 19.41 -24.71
CA ALA A 786 26.60 18.79 -24.88
C ALA A 786 25.68 19.55 -25.83
N HIS A 787 25.62 20.90 -25.72
CA HIS A 787 24.87 21.75 -26.67
C HIS A 787 25.48 21.70 -28.08
N ALA A 788 26.80 21.64 -28.22
CA ALA A 788 27.46 21.54 -29.52
C ALA A 788 27.19 20.16 -30.19
N ASP A 789 27.20 19.07 -29.42
CA ASP A 789 26.86 17.72 -29.89
C ASP A 789 25.42 17.68 -30.42
N LEU A 790 24.47 18.25 -29.66
CA LEU A 790 23.05 18.33 -30.07
C LEU A 790 22.92 19.19 -31.34
N ALA A 791 23.60 20.32 -31.40
CA ALA A 791 23.58 21.21 -32.56
C ALA A 791 24.09 20.52 -33.83
N GLU A 792 25.15 19.73 -33.74
CA GLU A 792 25.69 18.98 -34.87
C GLU A 792 24.71 17.92 -35.38
N ALA A 793 24.05 17.18 -34.48
CA ALA A 793 23.02 16.19 -34.84
C ALA A 793 21.81 16.85 -35.51
N LEU A 794 21.33 17.96 -34.97
CA LEU A 794 20.23 18.75 -35.52
C LEU A 794 20.57 19.30 -36.93
N LEU A 795 21.82 19.77 -37.11
CA LEU A 795 22.29 20.25 -38.40
C LEU A 795 22.34 19.14 -39.45
N GLN A 796 22.82 17.94 -39.08
CA GLN A 796 22.82 16.76 -39.96
C GLN A 796 21.39 16.31 -40.31
N ALA A 797 20.43 16.49 -39.42
CA ALA A 797 19.02 16.22 -39.65
C ALA A 797 18.31 17.34 -40.44
N GLY A 798 19.03 18.43 -40.84
CA GLY A 798 18.46 19.55 -41.57
C GLY A 798 17.67 20.55 -40.70
N GLN A 799 17.66 20.42 -39.39
CA GLN A 799 16.90 21.25 -38.43
C GLN A 799 17.74 22.50 -38.05
N LYS A 800 17.98 23.37 -39.03
CA LYS A 800 18.95 24.50 -38.90
C LYS A 800 18.60 25.51 -37.80
N ASP A 801 17.32 25.79 -37.58
CA ASP A 801 16.91 26.80 -36.60
C ASP A 801 17.12 26.30 -35.16
N GLU A 802 16.79 25.02 -34.91
CA GLU A 802 17.08 24.40 -33.63
C GLU A 802 18.59 24.24 -33.39
N ALA A 803 19.34 23.83 -34.42
CA ALA A 803 20.79 23.74 -34.36
C ALA A 803 21.39 25.08 -33.97
N ARG A 804 20.94 26.20 -34.59
CA ARG A 804 21.37 27.54 -34.25
C ARG A 804 21.13 27.90 -32.80
N LYS A 805 19.93 27.57 -32.26
CA LYS A 805 19.64 27.80 -30.81
C LYS A 805 20.65 27.10 -29.92
N GLN A 806 20.93 25.83 -30.22
CA GLN A 806 21.86 25.02 -29.42
C GLN A 806 23.33 25.56 -29.54
N VAL A 807 23.75 26.01 -30.70
CA VAL A 807 25.06 26.65 -30.86
C VAL A 807 25.16 27.93 -30.05
N MET A 808 24.11 28.75 -30.04
CA MET A 808 24.10 29.98 -29.24
C MET A 808 24.18 29.68 -27.74
N GLU A 809 23.47 28.63 -27.23
CA GLU A 809 23.60 28.19 -25.85
C GLU A 809 25.03 27.75 -25.52
N ALA A 810 25.67 26.96 -26.40
CA ALA A 810 27.06 26.57 -26.24
C ALA A 810 28.01 27.79 -26.15
N LEU A 811 27.81 28.83 -27.03
CA LEU A 811 28.61 30.04 -27.04
C LEU A 811 28.29 30.97 -25.85
N MET A 812 27.09 31.01 -25.33
CA MET A 812 26.77 31.70 -24.06
C MET A 812 27.53 31.13 -22.88
N ILE A 813 27.70 29.81 -22.82
CA ILE A 813 28.47 29.13 -21.77
C ILE A 813 29.98 29.34 -22.01
N ALA A 814 30.46 29.13 -23.23
CA ALA A 814 31.87 29.20 -23.61
C ALA A 814 32.06 30.01 -24.92
N PRO A 815 32.21 31.35 -24.88
CA PRO A 815 32.27 32.21 -26.06
C PRO A 815 33.41 31.86 -27.02
N THR A 816 34.53 31.30 -26.53
CA THR A 816 35.71 30.91 -27.30
C THR A 816 35.70 29.48 -27.78
N PHE A 817 34.57 28.75 -27.63
CA PHE A 817 34.47 27.35 -28.02
C PHE A 817 34.47 27.22 -29.56
N THR A 818 35.63 26.91 -30.11
CA THR A 818 35.90 26.88 -31.56
C THR A 818 34.91 25.99 -32.32
N ARG A 819 34.59 24.78 -31.78
CA ARG A 819 33.64 23.89 -32.45
C ARG A 819 32.25 24.50 -32.61
N ALA A 820 31.75 25.22 -31.59
CA ALA A 820 30.46 25.90 -31.68
C ALA A 820 30.51 27.06 -32.66
N GLN A 821 31.63 27.83 -32.74
CA GLN A 821 31.83 28.89 -33.76
C GLN A 821 31.82 28.30 -35.16
N ASP A 822 32.50 27.18 -35.41
CA ASP A 822 32.50 26.49 -36.72
C ASP A 822 31.11 25.98 -37.11
N LEU A 823 30.35 25.44 -36.17
CA LEU A 823 28.95 25.05 -36.41
C LEU A 823 28.09 26.25 -36.76
N LEU A 824 28.26 27.40 -36.10
CA LEU A 824 27.52 28.63 -36.41
C LEU A 824 27.79 29.09 -37.84
N LEU A 825 29.05 29.06 -38.26
CA LEU A 825 29.44 29.40 -39.64
C LEU A 825 28.81 28.47 -40.67
N LYS A 826 28.81 27.15 -40.43
CA LYS A 826 28.14 26.15 -41.27
C LYS A 826 26.64 26.39 -41.39
N ILE A 827 25.97 26.72 -40.29
CA ILE A 827 24.53 27.01 -40.26
C ILE A 827 24.21 28.28 -41.06
N SER A 828 25.09 29.30 -40.98
CA SER A 828 24.92 30.59 -41.62
C SER A 828 25.27 30.60 -43.12
N GLY A 829 25.70 29.47 -43.69
CA GLY A 829 26.06 29.33 -45.09
C GLY A 829 27.45 29.92 -45.47
N GLY A 830 28.28 30.21 -44.47
CA GLY A 830 29.67 30.64 -44.69
C GLY A 830 30.58 29.42 -44.88
N SER A 831 31.04 29.15 -46.10
CA SER A 831 32.18 28.28 -46.34
C SER A 831 33.47 29.05 -45.98
N ARG A 832 34.35 28.43 -45.16
CA ARG A 832 35.76 28.85 -45.13
C ARG A 832 36.43 28.45 -46.41
#